data_a715664b41f69de26040392327f0198b
#
_entry.id   a715664b41f69de26040392327f0198b
#
_cell.length_a   1.000
_cell.length_b   1.000
_cell.length_c   1.000
_cell.angle_alpha   90.00
_cell.angle_beta   90.00
_cell.angle_gamma   90.00
#
_symmetry.space_group_name_H-M   'P 1'
#
loop_
_entity.id
_entity.type
_entity.pdbx_description
1 polymer ?
#
loop_
_entity_poly.entity_id
_entity_poly.type
_entity_poly.pdbx_seq_one_letter_code
_entity_poly.pdbx_strand_id
1 'polypeptide(L)'
;MFNTTDIPKSSRIPKLVEALYAHMPVIESARAKLITESYKATEGQPTITRRAEAFAHILRNIPIIIRDNELIVGSSTIAPRGCQTFPEFSYQWLEDELDTVETRSADPFYIAEETKQELREVHKYWKGKTSSELATSYMAPEAIRAIEHNIFTPGNYFYNGVGHVTVKYEEVLAIGYKGIIDKAQAELDRCQVGDGNYVKKSHFLKAVILSCQAVIEYAERYAELASQMAAECTDPVRKQELLQISQNCSRVPANGATSFYEACQSFWFVQQLLQVESSGHSISPGRFDQYMYPYYKADLDKGIITRESAQELLDCIWVKLNDLNKVRDAASAEGFAGYSLFQNLIVGGQDKDGNDVTNDLSVMCILASMHVHLPMPSLSIRVWNGSPHELLIKAAELTRTGIGLPAYYNDEVIIPALLNRGLTLADAREYNIIGCVEPQKAGKTDGWHDAAFFNMCRPLELVFSNGMDKGELVGIQTGDVTKMTTFEEFYDAYKKQMEYCISLLVNADNAIDVAHAERVPLPFESCMVDDCISRGLSVQEGGAIYNFTGPQGFGIANMADSLYAIRKLVYEDKKVSMEEYKEALAWNYDKGLDEQSVKDISEMILKGMQDSGMNVTEDTAKAVLTTVMRLKPTEEQLRRFTEIHHMIDEVPKYGNAIDDVDYFARDVAYTYTRPMQKYHNPRGGQYQAGLYPVSANVPLGGQTGATPDGRYAHTPVADGVSPSAGKDVKGPTAAATSVSRLDHFIVSNGTLFNQKFHPSALAGREGLEKFVSLIQTFFDQKGMHMQFNVVDRETLLDAQKHPEKYSHLVVRVAGYSALFTTLSRSLQDDIIRRTEQGF
;
A
#
# COMPACT_ATOMS: atom_id res chain seq x y z
N MET A 1 -24.71 -4.68 -24.05
CA MET A 1 -25.18 -5.49 -22.90
C MET A 1 -24.06 -6.46 -22.58
N PHE A 2 -23.57 -6.52 -21.35
CA PHE A 2 -22.51 -7.42 -20.93
C PHE A 2 -23.08 -8.76 -20.45
N ASN A 3 -22.29 -9.82 -20.49
CA ASN A 3 -22.73 -11.16 -20.16
C ASN A 3 -22.27 -11.57 -18.75
N THR A 4 -23.21 -11.84 -17.87
CA THR A 4 -22.96 -12.25 -16.47
C THR A 4 -22.91 -13.76 -16.26
N THR A 5 -23.04 -14.56 -17.34
CA THR A 5 -23.00 -16.02 -17.26
C THR A 5 -21.63 -16.50 -16.79
N ASP A 6 -21.64 -17.41 -15.82
CA ASP A 6 -20.42 -18.04 -15.31
C ASP A 6 -19.69 -18.83 -16.39
N ILE A 7 -18.38 -18.81 -16.28
CA ILE A 7 -17.47 -19.59 -17.13
C ILE A 7 -16.77 -20.59 -16.21
N PRO A 8 -16.68 -21.88 -16.62
CA PRO A 8 -15.98 -22.86 -15.80
C PRO A 8 -14.48 -22.57 -15.70
N LYS A 9 -13.91 -22.77 -14.51
CA LYS A 9 -12.48 -22.71 -14.30
C LYS A 9 -11.74 -23.80 -15.09
N SER A 10 -10.69 -23.41 -15.82
CA SER A 10 -9.83 -24.36 -16.53
C SER A 10 -9.07 -25.27 -15.54
N SER A 11 -8.85 -26.54 -15.95
CA SER A 11 -8.06 -27.50 -15.18
C SER A 11 -6.55 -27.13 -15.06
N ARG A 12 -6.10 -26.17 -15.85
CA ARG A 12 -4.75 -25.59 -15.79
C ARG A 12 -4.52 -24.79 -14.51
N ILE A 13 -5.52 -24.03 -14.09
CA ILE A 13 -5.38 -23.03 -13.02
C ILE A 13 -5.01 -23.65 -11.68
N PRO A 14 -5.66 -24.73 -11.20
CA PRO A 14 -5.22 -25.39 -9.97
C PRO A 14 -3.76 -25.84 -9.99
N LYS A 15 -3.28 -26.35 -11.13
CA LYS A 15 -1.88 -26.80 -11.28
C LYS A 15 -0.89 -25.63 -11.17
N LEU A 16 -1.23 -24.49 -11.79
CA LEU A 16 -0.41 -23.28 -11.71
C LEU A 16 -0.37 -22.73 -10.26
N VAL A 17 -1.50 -22.69 -9.58
CA VAL A 17 -1.61 -22.24 -8.19
C VAL A 17 -0.81 -23.16 -7.25
N GLU A 18 -0.95 -24.46 -7.39
CA GLU A 18 -0.20 -25.46 -6.61
C GLU A 18 1.30 -25.29 -6.79
N ALA A 19 1.77 -25.16 -8.03
CA ALA A 19 3.20 -24.95 -8.32
C ALA A 19 3.71 -23.62 -7.75
N LEU A 20 2.89 -22.57 -7.75
CA LEU A 20 3.25 -21.26 -7.23
C LEU A 20 3.48 -21.27 -5.72
N TYR A 21 2.69 -22.04 -4.96
CA TYR A 21 2.73 -22.09 -3.49
C TYR A 21 3.43 -23.35 -2.93
N ALA A 22 4.09 -24.12 -3.79
CA ALA A 22 4.75 -25.35 -3.38
C ALA A 22 5.90 -25.12 -2.36
N HIS A 23 6.51 -23.94 -2.38
CA HIS A 23 7.67 -23.62 -1.56
C HIS A 23 7.59 -22.23 -0.95
N MET A 24 8.37 -22.00 0.11
CA MET A 24 8.58 -20.67 0.68
C MET A 24 9.17 -19.73 -0.39
N PRO A 25 8.80 -18.44 -0.41
CA PRO A 25 9.43 -17.45 -1.29
C PRO A 25 10.94 -17.36 -1.07
N VAL A 26 11.68 -17.12 -2.16
CA VAL A 26 13.16 -17.18 -2.17
C VAL A 26 13.73 -15.80 -2.53
N ILE A 27 14.81 -15.39 -1.85
CA ILE A 27 15.62 -14.23 -2.24
C ILE A 27 16.68 -14.68 -3.24
N GLU A 28 16.74 -14.01 -4.41
CA GLU A 28 17.76 -14.21 -5.43
C GLU A 28 18.65 -12.97 -5.57
N SER A 29 19.94 -13.19 -5.86
CA SER A 29 20.97 -12.13 -5.96
C SER A 29 21.24 -11.64 -7.38
N ALA A 30 20.67 -12.26 -8.41
CA ALA A 30 21.03 -12.01 -9.80
C ALA A 30 20.92 -10.53 -10.19
N ARG A 31 19.79 -9.89 -9.88
CA ARG A 31 19.60 -8.46 -10.19
C ARG A 31 20.63 -7.57 -9.46
N ALA A 32 20.85 -7.82 -8.17
CA ALA A 32 21.78 -7.03 -7.37
C ALA A 32 23.22 -7.12 -7.90
N LYS A 33 23.63 -8.28 -8.35
CA LYS A 33 24.94 -8.47 -8.99
C LYS A 33 25.03 -7.69 -10.29
N LEU A 34 24.05 -7.85 -11.17
CA LEU A 34 24.03 -7.22 -12.49
C LEU A 34 23.97 -5.68 -12.42
N ILE A 35 23.15 -5.10 -11.54
CA ILE A 35 23.17 -3.65 -11.36
C ILE A 35 24.50 -3.15 -10.83
N THR A 36 25.13 -3.89 -9.92
CA THR A 36 26.43 -3.53 -9.36
C THR A 36 27.53 -3.58 -10.42
N GLU A 37 27.55 -4.58 -11.28
CA GLU A 37 28.46 -4.68 -12.43
C GLU A 37 28.32 -3.48 -13.36
N SER A 38 27.09 -3.14 -13.73
CA SER A 38 26.81 -1.99 -14.60
C SER A 38 27.23 -0.67 -13.96
N TYR A 39 26.95 -0.49 -12.67
CA TYR A 39 27.32 0.73 -11.96
C TYR A 39 28.84 0.92 -11.81
N LYS A 40 29.59 -0.17 -11.64
CA LYS A 40 31.05 -0.13 -11.68
C LYS A 40 31.58 0.25 -13.07
N ALA A 41 30.97 -0.28 -14.12
CA ALA A 41 31.38 0.00 -15.51
C ALA A 41 31.03 1.43 -15.97
N THR A 42 29.99 2.03 -15.39
CA THR A 42 29.47 3.36 -15.75
C THR A 42 29.81 4.46 -14.72
N GLU A 43 30.80 4.22 -13.87
CA GLU A 43 31.22 5.20 -12.84
C GLU A 43 31.55 6.55 -13.48
N GLY A 44 31.04 7.66 -12.90
CA GLY A 44 31.24 9.01 -13.41
C GLY A 44 30.31 9.45 -14.55
N GLN A 45 29.45 8.56 -15.09
CA GLN A 45 28.44 8.95 -16.07
C GLN A 45 27.21 9.58 -15.39
N PRO A 46 26.36 10.34 -16.14
CA PRO A 46 25.12 10.89 -15.61
C PRO A 46 24.20 9.80 -15.04
N THR A 47 23.56 10.06 -13.91
CA THR A 47 22.74 9.07 -13.19
C THR A 47 21.65 8.47 -14.07
N ILE A 48 20.95 9.28 -14.88
CA ILE A 48 19.91 8.77 -15.78
C ILE A 48 20.45 7.78 -16.81
N THR A 49 21.66 8.01 -17.33
CA THR A 49 22.35 7.10 -18.24
C THR A 49 22.71 5.80 -17.51
N ARG A 50 23.28 5.89 -16.31
CA ARG A 50 23.64 4.72 -15.49
C ARG A 50 22.40 3.87 -15.18
N ARG A 51 21.27 4.48 -14.88
CA ARG A 51 19.99 3.77 -14.66
C ARG A 51 19.55 2.96 -15.88
N ALA A 52 19.57 3.59 -17.06
CA ALA A 52 19.20 2.90 -18.30
C ALA A 52 20.18 1.79 -18.68
N GLU A 53 21.49 2.04 -18.56
CA GLU A 53 22.52 1.01 -18.79
C GLU A 53 22.38 -0.17 -17.85
N ALA A 54 22.10 0.10 -16.57
CA ALA A 54 21.90 -0.96 -15.58
C ALA A 54 20.63 -1.77 -15.88
N PHE A 55 19.52 -1.11 -16.23
CA PHE A 55 18.28 -1.78 -16.60
C PHE A 55 18.50 -2.67 -17.84
N ALA A 56 19.17 -2.14 -18.87
CA ALA A 56 19.52 -2.90 -20.06
C ALA A 56 20.43 -4.10 -19.74
N HIS A 57 21.45 -3.89 -18.90
CA HIS A 57 22.36 -4.98 -18.49
C HIS A 57 21.62 -6.08 -17.72
N ILE A 58 20.70 -5.71 -16.83
CA ILE A 58 19.85 -6.66 -16.12
C ILE A 58 18.99 -7.45 -17.12
N LEU A 59 18.25 -6.81 -18.01
CA LEU A 59 17.32 -7.49 -18.91
C LEU A 59 18.01 -8.40 -19.93
N ARG A 60 19.25 -8.08 -20.31
CA ARG A 60 20.07 -8.91 -21.21
C ARG A 60 20.64 -10.14 -20.51
N ASN A 61 20.84 -10.11 -19.20
CA ASN A 61 21.63 -11.13 -18.50
C ASN A 61 20.89 -11.85 -17.38
N ILE A 62 19.78 -11.32 -16.86
CA ILE A 62 19.02 -11.98 -15.79
C ILE A 62 18.54 -13.36 -16.28
N PRO A 63 18.63 -14.41 -15.48
CA PRO A 63 18.10 -15.72 -15.84
C PRO A 63 16.61 -15.66 -16.16
N ILE A 64 16.17 -16.37 -17.18
CA ILE A 64 14.77 -16.46 -17.60
C ILE A 64 14.28 -17.91 -17.55
N ILE A 65 12.97 -18.08 -17.35
CA ILE A 65 12.34 -19.39 -17.24
C ILE A 65 10.93 -19.34 -17.84
N ILE A 66 10.53 -20.44 -18.49
CA ILE A 66 9.13 -20.77 -18.82
C ILE A 66 8.79 -22.02 -18.03
N ARG A 67 7.81 -21.87 -17.11
CA ARG A 67 7.41 -22.98 -16.23
C ARG A 67 6.32 -23.82 -16.90
N ASP A 68 6.10 -25.02 -16.36
CA ASP A 68 5.06 -25.91 -16.85
C ASP A 68 3.67 -25.27 -16.77
N ASN A 69 2.84 -25.54 -17.76
CA ASN A 69 1.47 -25.03 -17.92
C ASN A 69 1.33 -23.50 -18.10
N GLU A 70 2.39 -22.71 -18.10
CA GLU A 70 2.29 -21.27 -18.38
C GLU A 70 1.86 -21.00 -19.82
N LEU A 71 0.89 -20.09 -19.98
CA LEU A 71 0.49 -19.50 -21.26
C LEU A 71 0.99 -18.06 -21.39
N ILE A 72 1.08 -17.36 -20.27
CA ILE A 72 1.68 -16.02 -20.15
C ILE A 72 3.05 -16.19 -19.50
N VAL A 73 4.09 -15.73 -20.17
CA VAL A 73 5.48 -15.93 -19.74
C VAL A 73 6.16 -14.63 -19.34
N GLY A 74 7.20 -14.75 -18.54
CA GLY A 74 7.95 -13.66 -17.95
C GLY A 74 8.00 -13.79 -16.44
N SER A 75 9.21 -13.83 -15.87
CA SER A 75 9.43 -13.84 -14.43
C SER A 75 10.72 -13.10 -14.09
N SER A 76 10.72 -12.39 -12.98
CA SER A 76 11.92 -11.72 -12.46
C SER A 76 12.85 -12.66 -11.69
N THR A 77 12.39 -13.88 -11.38
CA THR A 77 13.11 -14.90 -10.61
C THR A 77 12.93 -16.29 -11.20
N ILE A 78 13.86 -17.18 -10.92
CA ILE A 78 13.73 -18.60 -11.28
C ILE A 78 12.77 -19.30 -10.32
N ALA A 79 12.92 -19.03 -9.02
CA ALA A 79 12.00 -19.59 -8.03
C ALA A 79 10.61 -18.95 -8.13
N PRO A 80 9.52 -19.74 -8.00
CA PRO A 80 8.19 -19.19 -7.88
C PRO A 80 8.07 -18.28 -6.65
N ARG A 81 7.34 -17.16 -6.79
CA ARG A 81 7.21 -16.14 -5.74
C ARG A 81 8.54 -15.63 -5.19
N GLY A 82 9.63 -15.81 -5.92
CA GLY A 82 10.93 -15.29 -5.55
C GLY A 82 10.97 -13.76 -5.61
N CYS A 83 11.97 -13.18 -5.01
CA CYS A 83 12.25 -11.76 -5.09
C CYS A 83 13.70 -11.44 -5.39
N GLN A 84 13.92 -10.36 -6.07
CA GLN A 84 15.24 -9.76 -6.28
C GLN A 84 15.50 -8.71 -5.19
N THR A 85 16.76 -8.29 -5.05
CA THR A 85 17.14 -7.21 -4.16
C THR A 85 17.58 -5.96 -4.93
N PHE A 86 17.43 -4.80 -4.28
CA PHE A 86 17.58 -3.48 -4.92
C PHE A 86 18.53 -2.60 -4.08
N PRO A 87 19.84 -2.91 -4.07
CA PRO A 87 20.79 -2.26 -3.17
C PRO A 87 21.00 -0.76 -3.45
N GLU A 88 20.60 -0.28 -4.62
CA GLU A 88 20.67 1.13 -4.99
C GLU A 88 19.72 2.02 -4.17
N PHE A 89 18.63 1.46 -3.65
CA PHE A 89 17.72 2.18 -2.76
C PHE A 89 18.19 2.10 -1.31
N SER A 90 18.42 0.87 -0.82
CA SER A 90 18.94 0.60 0.53
C SER A 90 19.48 -0.82 0.61
N TYR A 91 20.43 -1.07 1.50
CA TYR A 91 20.98 -2.42 1.72
C TYR A 91 21.25 -2.73 3.20
N GLN A 92 21.43 -1.71 4.05
CA GLN A 92 21.85 -1.89 5.45
C GLN A 92 20.90 -2.81 6.22
N TRP A 93 19.60 -2.57 6.10
CA TRP A 93 18.60 -3.38 6.77
C TRP A 93 18.68 -4.85 6.36
N LEU A 94 18.93 -5.13 5.06
CA LEU A 94 19.06 -6.51 4.57
C LEU A 94 20.36 -7.15 5.04
N GLU A 95 21.46 -6.39 5.09
CA GLU A 95 22.73 -6.87 5.65
C GLU A 95 22.55 -7.33 7.10
N ASP A 96 21.81 -6.57 7.90
CA ASP A 96 21.51 -6.88 9.30
C ASP A 96 20.56 -8.08 9.45
N GLU A 97 19.68 -8.31 8.48
CA GLU A 97 18.63 -9.32 8.52
C GLU A 97 18.95 -10.61 7.72
N LEU A 98 20.06 -10.67 6.98
CA LEU A 98 20.40 -11.83 6.13
C LEU A 98 20.30 -13.19 6.86
N ASP A 99 20.62 -13.22 8.15
CA ASP A 99 20.60 -14.44 8.95
C ASP A 99 19.28 -14.67 9.72
N THR A 100 18.35 -13.72 9.69
CA THR A 100 17.08 -13.79 10.42
C THR A 100 15.83 -13.71 9.52
N VAL A 101 15.99 -13.32 8.25
CA VAL A 101 14.88 -13.14 7.31
C VAL A 101 14.01 -14.39 7.12
N GLU A 102 14.60 -15.59 7.27
CA GLU A 102 13.91 -16.87 7.12
C GLU A 102 13.01 -17.21 8.32
N THR A 103 13.30 -16.67 9.50
CA THR A 103 12.63 -17.02 10.75
C THR A 103 11.83 -15.88 11.36
N ARG A 104 11.76 -14.74 10.70
CA ARG A 104 11.01 -13.58 11.19
C ARG A 104 9.49 -13.80 11.17
N SER A 105 8.75 -13.02 11.96
CA SER A 105 7.30 -13.17 12.19
C SER A 105 6.45 -12.83 10.97
N ALA A 106 6.87 -11.85 10.18
CA ALA A 106 6.13 -11.39 8.99
C ALA A 106 6.95 -11.63 7.72
N ASP A 107 6.29 -12.17 6.71
CA ASP A 107 6.83 -12.37 5.36
C ASP A 107 8.25 -12.99 5.35
N PRO A 108 8.46 -14.19 5.94
CA PRO A 108 9.76 -14.86 5.89
C PRO A 108 10.13 -15.31 4.48
N PHE A 109 11.44 -15.25 4.15
CA PHE A 109 11.99 -15.68 2.88
C PHE A 109 13.14 -16.65 3.10
N TYR A 110 13.18 -17.71 2.30
CA TYR A 110 14.36 -18.56 2.22
C TYR A 110 15.48 -17.82 1.48
N ILE A 111 16.70 -17.97 1.98
CA ILE A 111 17.89 -17.44 1.34
C ILE A 111 19.05 -18.44 1.48
N ALA A 112 19.61 -18.89 0.34
CA ALA A 112 20.74 -19.79 0.31
C ALA A 112 22.00 -19.11 0.85
N GLU A 113 22.88 -19.87 1.49
CA GLU A 113 24.12 -19.34 2.07
C GLU A 113 25.04 -18.69 1.03
N GLU A 114 25.08 -19.27 -0.18
CA GLU A 114 25.79 -18.68 -1.31
C GLU A 114 25.23 -17.31 -1.69
N THR A 115 23.90 -17.18 -1.73
CA THR A 115 23.21 -15.91 -2.01
C THR A 115 23.51 -14.85 -0.95
N LYS A 116 23.59 -15.23 0.34
CA LYS A 116 23.99 -14.30 1.42
C LYS A 116 25.41 -13.76 1.19
N GLN A 117 26.34 -14.64 0.84
CA GLN A 117 27.73 -14.25 0.56
C GLN A 117 27.82 -13.31 -0.65
N GLU A 118 27.10 -13.61 -1.73
CA GLU A 118 27.02 -12.75 -2.92
C GLU A 118 26.46 -11.37 -2.58
N LEU A 119 25.40 -11.30 -1.80
CA LEU A 119 24.81 -10.03 -1.38
C LEU A 119 25.73 -9.21 -0.49
N ARG A 120 26.45 -9.85 0.47
CA ARG A 120 27.45 -9.16 1.28
C ARG A 120 28.56 -8.53 0.43
N GLU A 121 29.00 -9.19 -0.66
CA GLU A 121 29.96 -8.59 -1.59
C GLU A 121 29.39 -7.43 -2.40
N VAL A 122 28.13 -7.55 -2.84
CA VAL A 122 27.38 -6.48 -3.51
C VAL A 122 27.26 -5.25 -2.60
N HIS A 123 26.88 -5.44 -1.34
CA HIS A 123 26.61 -4.36 -0.39
C HIS A 123 27.85 -3.49 -0.12
N LYS A 124 29.07 -4.04 -0.20
CA LYS A 124 30.32 -3.28 -0.06
C LYS A 124 30.43 -2.14 -1.07
N TYR A 125 29.93 -2.35 -2.29
CA TYR A 125 29.97 -1.31 -3.32
C TYR A 125 28.98 -0.17 -3.03
N TRP A 126 27.81 -0.50 -2.47
CA TRP A 126 26.71 0.45 -2.32
C TRP A 126 26.83 1.37 -1.10
N LYS A 127 27.76 1.14 -0.21
CA LYS A 127 27.99 1.98 0.96
C LYS A 127 28.23 3.44 0.55
N GLY A 128 27.41 4.36 1.08
CA GLY A 128 27.43 5.79 0.77
C GLY A 128 26.80 6.16 -0.57
N LYS A 129 26.19 5.21 -1.30
CA LYS A 129 25.68 5.44 -2.66
C LYS A 129 24.17 5.24 -2.80
N THR A 130 23.49 4.85 -1.74
CA THR A 130 22.05 4.55 -1.77
C THR A 130 21.19 5.82 -1.70
N SER A 131 19.94 5.73 -2.20
CA SER A 131 19.00 6.85 -2.06
C SER A 131 18.62 7.09 -0.60
N SER A 132 18.52 6.03 0.23
CA SER A 132 18.16 6.18 1.65
C SER A 132 19.23 6.92 2.46
N GLU A 133 20.52 6.63 2.22
CA GLU A 133 21.63 7.34 2.87
C GLU A 133 21.62 8.83 2.47
N LEU A 134 21.38 9.12 1.20
CA LEU A 134 21.29 10.50 0.73
C LEU A 134 20.09 11.24 1.34
N ALA A 135 18.92 10.60 1.35
CA ALA A 135 17.72 11.15 1.97
C ALA A 135 17.94 11.49 3.46
N THR A 136 18.57 10.57 4.22
CA THR A 136 18.92 10.82 5.62
C THR A 136 19.80 12.06 5.78
N SER A 137 20.77 12.26 4.88
CA SER A 137 21.65 13.43 4.93
C SER A 137 20.93 14.75 4.66
N TYR A 138 19.78 14.72 4.01
CA TYR A 138 18.95 15.89 3.71
C TYR A 138 17.89 16.19 4.77
N MET A 139 17.53 15.21 5.61
CA MET A 139 16.54 15.40 6.65
C MET A 139 17.02 16.33 7.77
N ALA A 140 16.12 17.15 8.27
CA ALA A 140 16.38 17.94 9.48
C ALA A 140 16.54 16.99 10.70
N PRO A 141 17.43 17.32 11.67
CA PRO A 141 17.62 16.51 12.86
C PRO A 141 16.32 16.25 13.64
N GLU A 142 15.41 17.22 13.66
CA GLU A 142 14.10 17.12 14.31
C GLU A 142 13.20 16.08 13.61
N ALA A 143 13.26 16.00 12.27
CA ALA A 143 12.52 14.99 11.51
C ALA A 143 13.07 13.58 11.77
N ILE A 144 14.39 13.41 11.80
CA ILE A 144 15.04 12.15 12.16
C ILE A 144 14.59 11.71 13.56
N ARG A 145 14.63 12.62 14.54
CA ARG A 145 14.18 12.35 15.92
C ARG A 145 12.71 11.93 15.96
N ALA A 146 11.83 12.60 15.21
CA ALA A 146 10.43 12.23 15.15
C ALA A 146 10.20 10.83 14.58
N ILE A 147 11.01 10.42 13.59
CA ILE A 147 11.00 9.05 13.03
C ILE A 147 11.46 8.04 14.11
N GLU A 148 12.58 8.31 14.77
CA GLU A 148 13.14 7.45 15.83
C GLU A 148 12.16 7.26 17.00
N HIS A 149 11.35 8.26 17.28
CA HIS A 149 10.29 8.24 18.31
C HIS A 149 8.93 7.77 17.77
N ASN A 150 8.85 7.23 16.57
CA ASN A 150 7.62 6.69 15.96
C ASN A 150 6.43 7.67 15.95
N ILE A 151 6.70 8.97 15.76
CA ILE A 151 5.63 9.97 15.51
C ILE A 151 5.02 9.70 14.14
N PHE A 152 5.86 9.42 13.17
CA PHE A 152 5.50 8.91 11.84
C PHE A 152 6.62 8.02 11.30
N THR A 153 6.32 7.22 10.27
CA THR A 153 7.35 6.54 9.48
C THR A 153 7.37 7.14 8.07
N PRO A 154 8.55 7.30 7.46
CA PRO A 154 8.64 7.90 6.12
C PRO A 154 8.17 6.96 5.00
N GLY A 155 7.36 5.97 5.32
CA GLY A 155 6.75 5.06 4.37
C GLY A 155 7.74 4.19 3.58
N ASN A 156 7.21 3.59 2.52
CA ASN A 156 7.92 2.61 1.72
C ASN A 156 9.11 3.21 0.94
N TYR A 157 9.03 4.46 0.50
CA TYR A 157 10.02 5.06 -0.40
C TYR A 157 11.37 5.38 0.24
N PHE A 158 11.48 5.28 1.55
CA PHE A 158 12.74 5.50 2.25
C PHE A 158 13.74 4.36 1.98
N TYR A 159 13.27 3.12 2.03
CA TYR A 159 14.12 1.94 1.78
C TYR A 159 13.93 1.34 0.39
N ASN A 160 12.88 1.72 -0.33
CA ASN A 160 12.51 1.14 -1.60
C ASN A 160 12.34 2.22 -2.68
N GLY A 161 12.21 1.77 -3.92
CA GLY A 161 11.88 2.62 -5.06
C GLY A 161 10.44 3.10 -5.02
N VAL A 162 10.13 4.08 -5.85
CA VAL A 162 8.77 4.54 -6.06
C VAL A 162 7.98 3.47 -6.82
N GLY A 163 6.79 3.23 -6.39
CA GLY A 163 5.72 2.52 -7.06
C GLY A 163 4.49 3.44 -7.09
N HIS A 164 3.31 2.91 -6.76
CA HIS A 164 2.06 3.67 -6.75
C HIS A 164 1.78 4.36 -8.09
N VAL A 165 1.96 3.62 -9.17
CA VAL A 165 1.76 4.07 -10.53
C VAL A 165 0.85 3.11 -11.30
N THR A 166 0.05 3.67 -12.19
CA THR A 166 -0.51 2.96 -13.35
C THR A 166 0.01 3.66 -14.59
N VAL A 167 0.86 2.99 -15.33
CA VAL A 167 1.41 3.53 -16.58
C VAL A 167 0.37 3.50 -17.70
N LYS A 168 0.67 4.08 -18.83
CA LYS A 168 -0.22 4.15 -20.00
C LYS A 168 -0.18 2.84 -20.81
N TYR A 169 -0.74 1.76 -20.23
CA TYR A 169 -0.78 0.44 -20.86
C TYR A 169 -1.37 0.47 -22.27
N GLU A 170 -2.45 1.23 -22.45
CA GLU A 170 -3.12 1.36 -23.73
C GLU A 170 -2.19 1.84 -24.85
N GLU A 171 -1.22 2.67 -24.56
CA GLU A 171 -0.25 3.15 -25.56
C GLU A 171 0.72 2.04 -25.97
N VAL A 172 1.26 1.31 -25.01
CA VAL A 172 2.15 0.17 -25.31
C VAL A 172 1.41 -0.90 -26.10
N LEU A 173 0.17 -1.20 -25.75
CA LEU A 173 -0.66 -2.15 -26.48
C LEU A 173 -0.94 -1.71 -27.92
N ALA A 174 -1.07 -0.40 -28.16
CA ALA A 174 -1.40 0.16 -29.47
C ALA A 174 -0.18 0.27 -30.40
N ILE A 175 0.97 0.75 -29.88
CA ILE A 175 2.13 1.09 -30.72
C ILE A 175 3.40 0.29 -30.41
N GLY A 176 3.41 -0.40 -29.30
CA GLY A 176 4.59 -1.12 -28.81
C GLY A 176 5.77 -0.21 -28.44
N TYR A 177 6.85 -0.82 -27.96
CA TYR A 177 8.04 -0.05 -27.60
C TYR A 177 8.80 0.53 -28.79
N LYS A 178 8.65 -0.04 -29.99
CA LYS A 178 9.18 0.59 -31.21
C LYS A 178 8.52 1.96 -31.46
N GLY A 179 7.19 2.03 -31.27
CA GLY A 179 6.48 3.31 -31.38
C GLY A 179 6.88 4.32 -30.31
N ILE A 180 7.17 3.86 -29.10
CA ILE A 180 7.69 4.74 -28.02
C ILE A 180 9.12 5.22 -28.34
N ILE A 181 9.98 4.35 -28.85
CA ILE A 181 11.31 4.71 -29.34
C ILE A 181 11.22 5.78 -30.42
N ASP A 182 10.32 5.62 -31.39
CA ASP A 182 10.12 6.59 -32.47
C ASP A 182 9.68 7.96 -31.92
N LYS A 183 8.79 7.97 -30.91
CA LYS A 183 8.39 9.21 -30.21
C LYS A 183 9.56 9.88 -29.51
N ALA A 184 10.36 9.12 -28.77
CA ALA A 184 11.53 9.64 -28.06
C ALA A 184 12.62 10.14 -29.03
N GLN A 185 12.84 9.42 -30.14
CA GLN A 185 13.78 9.82 -31.18
C GLN A 185 13.32 11.09 -31.88
N ALA A 186 12.05 11.21 -32.24
CA ALA A 186 11.49 12.42 -32.83
C ALA A 186 11.64 13.64 -31.92
N GLU A 187 11.51 13.46 -30.61
CA GLU A 187 11.74 14.53 -29.64
C GLU A 187 13.23 14.88 -29.51
N LEU A 188 14.11 13.88 -29.55
CA LEU A 188 15.55 14.06 -29.54
C LEU A 188 16.03 14.85 -30.78
N ASP A 189 15.50 14.53 -31.96
CA ASP A 189 15.82 15.19 -33.21
C ASP A 189 15.36 16.67 -33.26
N ARG A 190 14.38 17.04 -32.43
CA ARG A 190 13.92 18.43 -32.27
C ARG A 190 14.79 19.24 -31.33
N CYS A 191 15.59 18.60 -30.47
CA CYS A 191 16.42 19.30 -29.51
C CYS A 191 17.49 20.16 -30.19
N GLN A 192 17.58 21.41 -29.78
CA GLN A 192 18.63 22.31 -30.26
C GLN A 192 19.85 22.26 -29.32
N VAL A 193 21.05 22.07 -29.87
CA VAL A 193 22.29 21.93 -29.07
C VAL A 193 22.52 23.13 -28.15
N GLY A 194 22.04 24.29 -28.54
CA GLY A 194 22.16 25.54 -27.78
C GLY A 194 21.10 25.77 -26.71
N ASP A 195 20.09 24.87 -26.60
CA ASP A 195 19.05 25.04 -25.60
C ASP A 195 19.59 24.73 -24.19
N GLY A 196 19.16 25.50 -23.20
CA GLY A 196 19.65 25.38 -21.83
C GLY A 196 19.31 24.03 -21.18
N ASN A 197 18.28 23.34 -21.67
CA ASN A 197 17.88 22.03 -21.20
C ASN A 197 18.41 20.85 -22.06
N TYR A 198 19.13 21.15 -23.15
CA TYR A 198 19.57 20.13 -24.12
C TYR A 198 20.31 18.97 -23.48
N VAL A 199 21.24 19.26 -22.59
CA VAL A 199 22.06 18.21 -21.95
C VAL A 199 21.19 17.22 -21.16
N LYS A 200 20.35 17.73 -20.29
CA LYS A 200 19.44 16.86 -19.48
C LYS A 200 18.46 16.12 -20.37
N LYS A 201 17.75 16.82 -21.24
CA LYS A 201 16.71 16.26 -22.09
C LYS A 201 17.26 15.21 -23.05
N SER A 202 18.41 15.46 -23.68
CA SER A 202 19.03 14.48 -24.59
C SER A 202 19.49 13.21 -23.89
N HIS A 203 20.05 13.31 -22.68
CA HIS A 203 20.42 12.13 -21.88
C HIS A 203 19.19 11.33 -21.44
N PHE A 204 18.12 12.01 -21.00
CA PHE A 204 16.86 11.34 -20.64
C PHE A 204 16.26 10.60 -21.82
N LEU A 205 16.15 11.23 -23.00
CA LEU A 205 15.56 10.60 -24.18
C LEU A 205 16.38 9.41 -24.67
N LYS A 206 17.70 9.49 -24.63
CA LYS A 206 18.59 8.35 -24.92
C LYS A 206 18.41 7.22 -23.91
N ALA A 207 18.25 7.55 -22.64
CA ALA A 207 17.97 6.58 -21.58
C ALA A 207 16.62 5.86 -21.80
N VAL A 208 15.59 6.58 -22.21
CA VAL A 208 14.30 6.01 -22.61
C VAL A 208 14.46 5.05 -23.77
N ILE A 209 15.14 5.47 -24.85
CA ILE A 209 15.37 4.64 -26.05
C ILE A 209 16.09 3.35 -25.68
N LEU A 210 17.16 3.43 -24.90
CA LEU A 210 17.93 2.26 -24.46
C LEU A 210 17.07 1.31 -23.60
N SER A 211 16.29 1.86 -22.67
CA SER A 211 15.41 1.06 -21.83
C SER A 211 14.36 0.30 -22.64
N CYS A 212 13.74 0.96 -23.63
CA CYS A 212 12.76 0.33 -24.52
C CYS A 212 13.39 -0.75 -25.40
N GLN A 213 14.61 -0.52 -25.93
CA GLN A 213 15.35 -1.51 -26.68
C GLN A 213 15.64 -2.76 -25.86
N ALA A 214 16.07 -2.58 -24.60
CA ALA A 214 16.35 -3.69 -23.69
C ALA A 214 15.10 -4.54 -23.38
N VAL A 215 13.93 -3.91 -23.28
CA VAL A 215 12.65 -4.61 -23.10
C VAL A 215 12.30 -5.46 -24.32
N ILE A 216 12.53 -4.95 -25.54
CA ILE A 216 12.34 -5.70 -26.77
C ILE A 216 13.28 -6.93 -26.78
N GLU A 217 14.56 -6.74 -26.50
CA GLU A 217 15.55 -7.82 -26.43
C GLU A 217 15.18 -8.88 -25.35
N TYR A 218 14.63 -8.45 -24.22
CA TYR A 218 14.17 -9.36 -23.18
C TYR A 218 13.00 -10.25 -23.68
N ALA A 219 12.04 -9.70 -24.38
CA ALA A 219 10.95 -10.46 -24.95
C ALA A 219 11.45 -11.44 -26.04
N GLU A 220 12.41 -11.03 -26.86
CA GLU A 220 13.07 -11.90 -27.87
C GLU A 220 13.75 -13.10 -27.22
N ARG A 221 14.39 -12.95 -26.06
CA ARG A 221 14.96 -14.05 -25.29
C ARG A 221 13.90 -15.09 -24.90
N TYR A 222 12.70 -14.65 -24.52
CA TYR A 222 11.58 -15.55 -24.23
C TYR A 222 11.04 -16.23 -25.50
N ALA A 223 10.99 -15.53 -26.63
CA ALA A 223 10.60 -16.12 -27.90
C ALA A 223 11.56 -17.25 -28.30
N GLU A 224 12.85 -17.03 -28.13
CA GLU A 224 13.88 -18.00 -28.42
C GLU A 224 13.82 -19.21 -27.49
N LEU A 225 13.68 -18.98 -26.18
CA LEU A 225 13.54 -20.05 -25.19
C LEU A 225 12.30 -20.92 -25.47
N ALA A 226 11.15 -20.30 -25.77
CA ALA A 226 9.92 -21.02 -26.09
C ALA A 226 10.07 -21.87 -27.38
N SER A 227 10.76 -21.36 -28.40
CA SER A 227 11.05 -22.08 -29.64
C SER A 227 11.95 -23.30 -29.38
N GLN A 228 12.99 -23.15 -28.58
CA GLN A 228 13.88 -24.26 -28.19
C GLN A 228 13.12 -25.34 -27.42
N MET A 229 12.33 -24.94 -26.41
CA MET A 229 11.50 -25.86 -25.63
C MET A 229 10.47 -26.57 -26.51
N ALA A 230 9.87 -25.88 -27.49
CA ALA A 230 8.95 -26.50 -28.43
C ALA A 230 9.61 -27.57 -29.30
N ALA A 231 10.86 -27.35 -29.72
CA ALA A 231 11.61 -28.34 -30.52
C ALA A 231 11.85 -29.64 -29.73
N GLU A 232 12.05 -29.56 -28.46
CA GLU A 232 12.31 -30.70 -27.55
C GLU A 232 11.00 -31.33 -26.99
N CYS A 233 9.87 -30.61 -27.06
CA CYS A 233 8.60 -31.02 -26.46
C CYS A 233 7.97 -32.15 -27.24
N THR A 234 7.63 -33.25 -26.55
CA THR A 234 6.97 -34.44 -27.14
C THR A 234 5.44 -34.39 -27.02
N ASP A 235 4.90 -33.60 -26.07
CA ASP A 235 3.45 -33.38 -25.97
C ASP A 235 2.98 -32.41 -27.07
N PRO A 236 2.12 -32.85 -27.99
CA PRO A 236 1.70 -32.06 -29.14
C PRO A 236 0.92 -30.80 -28.71
N VAL A 237 0.18 -30.86 -27.64
CA VAL A 237 -0.58 -29.69 -27.10
C VAL A 237 0.39 -28.66 -26.55
N ARG A 238 1.28 -29.07 -25.66
CA ARG A 238 2.26 -28.18 -25.07
C ARG A 238 3.21 -27.61 -26.12
N LYS A 239 3.61 -28.41 -27.09
CA LYS A 239 4.42 -27.95 -28.22
C LYS A 239 3.77 -26.80 -28.96
N GLN A 240 2.46 -26.92 -29.27
CA GLN A 240 1.71 -25.88 -29.96
C GLN A 240 1.59 -24.61 -29.08
N GLU A 241 1.38 -24.76 -27.79
CA GLU A 241 1.37 -23.63 -26.83
C GLU A 241 2.72 -22.90 -26.84
N LEU A 242 3.84 -23.62 -26.76
CA LEU A 242 5.19 -23.04 -26.77
C LEU A 242 5.49 -22.32 -28.10
N LEU A 243 5.05 -22.86 -29.24
CA LEU A 243 5.17 -22.17 -30.53
C LEU A 243 4.35 -20.86 -30.57
N GLN A 244 3.16 -20.86 -30.01
CA GLN A 244 2.34 -19.66 -29.89
C GLN A 244 2.97 -18.62 -28.97
N ILE A 245 3.53 -19.04 -27.83
CA ILE A 245 4.29 -18.16 -26.90
C ILE A 245 5.48 -17.55 -27.64
N SER A 246 6.26 -18.36 -28.37
CA SER A 246 7.40 -17.88 -29.17
C SER A 246 6.96 -16.81 -30.17
N GLN A 247 5.87 -17.06 -30.89
CA GLN A 247 5.31 -16.11 -31.86
C GLN A 247 4.86 -14.81 -31.18
N ASN A 248 4.14 -14.90 -30.08
CA ASN A 248 3.70 -13.72 -29.32
C ASN A 248 4.90 -12.88 -28.84
N CYS A 249 5.87 -13.51 -28.20
CA CYS A 249 7.05 -12.82 -27.65
C CYS A 249 7.97 -12.24 -28.71
N SER A 250 7.98 -12.79 -29.93
CA SER A 250 8.74 -12.21 -31.06
C SER A 250 8.09 -10.94 -31.61
N ARG A 251 6.80 -10.73 -31.31
CA ARG A 251 6.03 -9.60 -31.82
C ARG A 251 5.78 -8.53 -30.75
N VAL A 252 5.37 -8.92 -29.55
CA VAL A 252 5.03 -8.00 -28.46
C VAL A 252 6.02 -8.17 -27.30
N PRO A 253 6.34 -7.09 -26.55
CA PRO A 253 5.84 -5.72 -26.60
C PRO A 253 6.55 -4.80 -27.60
N ALA A 254 7.38 -5.34 -28.51
CA ALA A 254 8.09 -4.56 -29.52
C ALA A 254 7.14 -3.79 -30.44
N ASN A 255 6.10 -4.45 -30.92
CA ASN A 255 5.05 -3.86 -31.77
C ASN A 255 3.72 -3.83 -31.00
N GLY A 256 2.76 -3.05 -31.50
CA GLY A 256 1.40 -3.09 -31.00
C GLY A 256 0.77 -4.48 -31.12
N ALA A 257 -0.09 -4.84 -30.17
CA ALA A 257 -0.80 -6.11 -30.17
C ALA A 257 -1.87 -6.15 -31.26
N THR A 258 -2.04 -7.30 -31.87
CA THR A 258 -3.07 -7.55 -32.92
C THR A 258 -4.09 -8.60 -32.49
N SER A 259 -3.89 -9.24 -31.36
CA SER A 259 -4.82 -10.21 -30.79
C SER A 259 -4.96 -10.02 -29.29
N PHE A 260 -5.99 -10.61 -28.71
CA PHE A 260 -6.18 -10.58 -27.25
C PHE A 260 -5.05 -11.31 -26.52
N TYR A 261 -4.55 -12.41 -27.03
CA TYR A 261 -3.44 -13.15 -26.42
C TYR A 261 -2.14 -12.31 -26.47
N GLU A 262 -1.83 -11.67 -27.59
CA GLU A 262 -0.71 -10.72 -27.66
C GLU A 262 -0.87 -9.56 -26.67
N ALA A 263 -2.08 -9.01 -26.54
CA ALA A 263 -2.37 -7.95 -25.57
C ALA A 263 -2.12 -8.41 -24.13
N CYS A 264 -2.55 -9.62 -23.77
CA CYS A 264 -2.29 -10.23 -22.46
C CYS A 264 -0.79 -10.41 -22.19
N GLN A 265 -0.03 -10.91 -23.16
CA GLN A 265 1.42 -11.09 -23.02
C GLN A 265 2.15 -9.75 -22.93
N SER A 266 1.77 -8.77 -23.75
CA SER A 266 2.34 -7.42 -23.73
C SER A 266 2.08 -6.72 -22.40
N PHE A 267 0.83 -6.76 -21.91
CA PHE A 267 0.46 -6.25 -20.59
C PHE A 267 1.36 -6.85 -19.51
N TRP A 268 1.53 -8.16 -19.52
CA TRP A 268 2.32 -8.84 -18.49
C TRP A 268 3.79 -8.40 -18.52
N PHE A 269 4.43 -8.28 -19.69
CA PHE A 269 5.80 -7.79 -19.76
C PHE A 269 5.93 -6.36 -19.20
N VAL A 270 4.99 -5.47 -19.47
CA VAL A 270 4.99 -4.13 -18.88
C VAL A 270 4.91 -4.21 -17.36
N GLN A 271 3.92 -4.94 -16.84
CA GLN A 271 3.68 -5.09 -15.40
C GLN A 271 4.88 -5.69 -14.67
N GLN A 272 5.47 -6.72 -15.23
CA GLN A 272 6.61 -7.41 -14.64
C GLN A 272 7.89 -6.57 -14.68
N LEU A 273 8.16 -5.86 -15.79
CA LEU A 273 9.42 -5.15 -15.98
C LEU A 273 9.48 -3.83 -15.22
N LEU A 274 8.36 -3.18 -14.96
CA LEU A 274 8.28 -2.09 -13.97
C LEU A 274 8.78 -2.54 -12.60
N GLN A 275 8.48 -3.79 -12.21
CA GLN A 275 8.90 -4.39 -10.96
C GLN A 275 10.39 -4.80 -10.94
N VAL A 276 11.06 -4.79 -12.10
CA VAL A 276 12.51 -5.00 -12.22
C VAL A 276 13.27 -3.67 -12.16
N GLU A 277 12.68 -2.60 -12.70
CA GLU A 277 13.29 -1.26 -12.64
C GLU A 277 13.29 -0.68 -11.24
N SER A 278 12.19 -0.85 -10.50
CA SER A 278 11.99 -0.31 -9.15
C SER A 278 11.54 -1.38 -8.15
N SER A 279 11.97 -1.26 -6.90
CA SER A 279 11.48 -2.08 -5.79
C SER A 279 10.14 -1.59 -5.22
N GLY A 280 9.59 -0.48 -5.71
CA GLY A 280 8.31 0.04 -5.28
C GLY A 280 7.16 -0.94 -5.46
N HIS A 281 6.19 -0.92 -4.57
CA HIS A 281 4.95 -1.70 -4.70
C HIS A 281 3.79 -0.84 -5.24
N SER A 282 2.59 -1.42 -5.36
CA SER A 282 1.38 -0.74 -5.85
C SER A 282 1.49 -0.29 -7.32
N ILE A 283 2.32 -0.97 -8.10
CA ILE A 283 2.30 -0.84 -9.55
C ILE A 283 1.03 -1.55 -10.03
N SER A 284 0.04 -0.76 -10.39
CA SER A 284 -1.36 -1.21 -10.49
C SER A 284 -1.81 -1.32 -11.93
N PRO A 285 -2.47 -2.42 -12.33
CA PRO A 285 -3.05 -2.57 -13.67
C PRO A 285 -4.11 -1.52 -14.01
N GLY A 286 -4.78 -0.95 -13.01
CA GLY A 286 -5.78 0.08 -13.22
C GLY A 286 -7.01 -0.43 -13.95
N ARG A 287 -7.51 0.32 -14.92
CA ARG A 287 -8.73 0.03 -15.70
C ARG A 287 -8.52 -1.03 -16.78
N PHE A 288 -8.10 -2.20 -16.36
CA PHE A 288 -7.75 -3.33 -17.22
C PHE A 288 -8.90 -3.73 -18.15
N ASP A 289 -10.13 -3.74 -17.66
CA ASP A 289 -11.33 -4.06 -18.43
C ASP A 289 -11.60 -3.06 -19.58
N GLN A 290 -10.98 -1.88 -19.58
CA GLN A 290 -11.16 -0.86 -20.59
C GLN A 290 -10.10 -0.99 -21.71
N TYR A 291 -8.82 -1.00 -21.37
CA TYR A 291 -7.78 -1.02 -22.40
C TYR A 291 -7.58 -2.39 -23.04
N MET A 292 -8.01 -3.47 -22.38
CA MET A 292 -7.98 -4.82 -22.95
C MET A 292 -9.21 -5.16 -23.80
N TYR A 293 -10.35 -4.50 -23.55
CA TYR A 293 -11.63 -4.84 -24.19
C TYR A 293 -11.61 -4.78 -25.72
N PRO A 294 -11.00 -3.80 -26.39
CA PRO A 294 -10.97 -3.75 -27.85
C PRO A 294 -10.36 -5.01 -28.49
N TYR A 295 -9.30 -5.56 -27.89
CA TYR A 295 -8.61 -6.76 -28.37
C TYR A 295 -9.48 -8.00 -28.16
N TYR A 296 -10.07 -8.12 -26.96
CA TYR A 296 -11.00 -9.20 -26.64
C TYR A 296 -12.20 -9.22 -27.61
N LYS A 297 -12.86 -8.07 -27.75
CA LYS A 297 -14.06 -7.95 -28.59
C LYS A 297 -13.77 -8.26 -30.06
N ALA A 298 -12.67 -7.75 -30.58
CA ALA A 298 -12.28 -7.99 -31.97
C ALA A 298 -12.02 -9.49 -32.27
N ASP A 299 -11.34 -10.18 -31.36
CA ASP A 299 -11.04 -11.61 -31.55
C ASP A 299 -12.26 -12.49 -31.30
N LEU A 300 -13.12 -12.12 -30.36
CA LEU A 300 -14.39 -12.82 -30.14
C LEU A 300 -15.32 -12.70 -31.36
N ASP A 301 -15.46 -11.51 -31.91
CA ASP A 301 -16.32 -11.26 -33.09
C ASP A 301 -15.81 -11.98 -34.35
N LYS A 302 -14.52 -12.19 -34.45
CA LYS A 302 -13.89 -12.96 -35.53
C LYS A 302 -13.89 -14.47 -35.30
N GLY A 303 -14.30 -14.92 -34.12
CA GLY A 303 -14.25 -16.34 -33.73
C GLY A 303 -12.83 -16.86 -33.50
N ILE A 304 -11.85 -15.98 -33.28
CA ILE A 304 -10.46 -16.35 -32.99
C ILE A 304 -10.34 -16.90 -31.58
N ILE A 305 -11.12 -16.36 -30.65
CA ILE A 305 -11.21 -16.81 -29.24
C ILE A 305 -12.66 -17.11 -28.86
N THR A 306 -12.83 -17.91 -27.82
CA THR A 306 -14.10 -18.08 -27.11
C THR A 306 -14.04 -17.35 -25.78
N ARG A 307 -15.17 -17.19 -25.10
CA ARG A 307 -15.21 -16.64 -23.74
C ARG A 307 -14.38 -17.51 -22.77
N GLU A 308 -14.43 -18.83 -22.93
CA GLU A 308 -13.69 -19.78 -22.09
C GLU A 308 -12.18 -19.66 -22.30
N SER A 309 -11.69 -19.58 -23.56
CA SER A 309 -10.27 -19.43 -23.83
C SER A 309 -9.73 -18.05 -23.38
N ALA A 310 -10.54 -16.99 -23.50
CA ALA A 310 -10.19 -15.68 -22.99
C ALA A 310 -10.15 -15.67 -21.46
N GLN A 311 -11.09 -16.35 -20.79
CA GLN A 311 -11.09 -16.47 -19.32
C GLN A 311 -9.84 -17.22 -18.82
N GLU A 312 -9.42 -18.29 -19.53
CA GLU A 312 -8.20 -19.01 -19.17
C GLU A 312 -6.96 -18.10 -19.21
N LEU A 313 -6.85 -17.22 -20.21
CA LEU A 313 -5.77 -16.25 -20.29
C LEU A 313 -5.80 -15.23 -19.13
N LEU A 314 -6.99 -14.73 -18.79
CA LEU A 314 -7.16 -13.86 -17.64
C LEU A 314 -6.77 -14.56 -16.33
N ASP A 315 -7.25 -15.78 -16.11
CA ASP A 315 -6.92 -16.57 -14.94
C ASP A 315 -5.40 -16.80 -14.84
N CYS A 316 -4.71 -17.04 -15.96
CA CYS A 316 -3.25 -17.12 -16.01
C CYS A 316 -2.59 -15.80 -15.58
N ILE A 317 -3.10 -14.65 -16.01
CA ILE A 317 -2.61 -13.34 -15.55
C ILE A 317 -2.80 -13.18 -14.04
N TRP A 318 -3.95 -13.57 -13.49
CA TRP A 318 -4.20 -13.54 -12.04
C TRP A 318 -3.19 -14.38 -11.26
N VAL A 319 -2.86 -15.57 -11.77
CA VAL A 319 -1.78 -16.38 -11.18
C VAL A 319 -0.44 -15.65 -11.24
N LYS A 320 -0.09 -15.07 -12.39
CA LYS A 320 1.18 -14.33 -12.57
C LYS A 320 1.30 -13.11 -11.64
N LEU A 321 0.20 -12.41 -11.36
CA LEU A 321 0.20 -11.29 -10.42
C LEU A 321 0.53 -11.73 -8.98
N ASN A 322 0.31 -13.00 -8.64
CA ASN A 322 0.70 -13.59 -7.35
C ASN A 322 2.12 -14.18 -7.36
N ASP A 323 2.79 -14.29 -8.52
CA ASP A 323 4.18 -14.74 -8.63
C ASP A 323 5.18 -13.61 -8.29
N LEU A 324 4.79 -12.36 -8.48
CA LEU A 324 5.61 -11.21 -8.12
C LEU A 324 5.75 -11.07 -6.60
N ASN A 325 6.96 -10.80 -6.14
CA ASN A 325 7.22 -10.61 -4.72
C ASN A 325 8.37 -9.61 -4.48
N LYS A 326 8.41 -9.02 -3.29
CA LYS A 326 9.45 -8.10 -2.85
C LYS A 326 9.76 -8.30 -1.37
N VAL A 327 11.04 -8.32 -1.03
CA VAL A 327 11.49 -8.37 0.35
C VAL A 327 11.60 -6.95 0.92
N ARG A 328 11.18 -6.78 2.16
CA ARG A 328 11.23 -5.54 2.94
C ARG A 328 11.94 -5.79 4.26
N ASP A 329 12.41 -4.74 4.90
CA ASP A 329 12.88 -4.82 6.29
C ASP A 329 11.78 -5.33 7.24
N ALA A 330 12.16 -5.89 8.37
CA ALA A 330 11.23 -6.54 9.29
C ALA A 330 10.10 -5.62 9.78
N ALA A 331 10.41 -4.35 10.07
CA ALA A 331 9.41 -3.38 10.51
C ALA A 331 8.39 -3.05 9.41
N SER A 332 8.87 -2.84 8.19
CA SER A 332 7.97 -2.65 7.02
C SER A 332 7.19 -3.91 6.69
N ALA A 333 7.77 -5.11 6.86
CA ALA A 333 7.07 -6.37 6.66
C ALA A 333 5.86 -6.52 7.61
N GLU A 334 5.96 -6.07 8.85
CA GLU A 334 4.80 -6.01 9.77
C GLU A 334 3.74 -4.99 9.34
N GLY A 335 4.17 -3.84 8.81
CA GLY A 335 3.28 -2.79 8.31
C GLY A 335 2.59 -3.10 6.98
N PHE A 336 3.09 -4.10 6.23
CA PHE A 336 2.61 -4.54 4.91
C PHE A 336 2.43 -6.06 4.84
N ALA A 337 2.10 -6.70 5.96
CA ALA A 337 2.14 -8.15 6.12
C ALA A 337 1.33 -8.93 5.08
N GLY A 338 1.81 -10.13 4.71
CA GLY A 338 1.13 -11.06 3.81
C GLY A 338 1.65 -11.07 2.37
N TYR A 339 2.89 -10.68 2.13
CA TYR A 339 3.56 -10.64 0.81
C TYR A 339 2.82 -9.79 -0.24
N SER A 340 2.03 -8.82 0.18
CA SER A 340 1.22 -8.05 -0.75
C SER A 340 2.06 -7.06 -1.55
N LEU A 341 1.76 -6.96 -2.85
CA LEU A 341 2.28 -5.93 -3.75
C LEU A 341 1.23 -4.89 -4.12
N PHE A 342 0.02 -4.99 -3.58
CA PHE A 342 -1.03 -3.98 -3.74
C PHE A 342 -1.31 -3.61 -5.21
N GLN A 343 -1.33 -4.60 -6.09
CA GLN A 343 -1.57 -4.41 -7.52
C GLN A 343 -3.07 -4.24 -7.75
N ASN A 344 -3.55 -3.00 -7.68
CA ASN A 344 -4.98 -2.71 -7.82
C ASN A 344 -5.44 -2.77 -9.27
N LEU A 345 -6.50 -3.53 -9.53
CA LEU A 345 -7.17 -3.64 -10.81
C LEU A 345 -8.63 -3.27 -10.59
N ILE A 346 -9.12 -2.25 -11.30
CA ILE A 346 -10.45 -1.71 -11.10
C ILE A 346 -11.31 -1.86 -12.34
N VAL A 347 -12.58 -2.24 -12.15
CA VAL A 347 -13.54 -2.47 -13.24
C VAL A 347 -14.75 -1.56 -13.13
N GLY A 348 -15.46 -1.38 -14.24
CA GLY A 348 -16.65 -0.56 -14.32
C GLY A 348 -16.38 0.95 -14.31
N GLY A 349 -17.35 1.72 -13.86
CA GLY A 349 -17.28 3.18 -13.79
C GLY A 349 -17.67 3.88 -15.08
N GLN A 350 -17.13 5.09 -15.26
CA GLN A 350 -17.49 6.00 -16.33
C GLN A 350 -16.35 6.20 -17.33
N ASP A 351 -16.70 6.58 -18.57
CA ASP A 351 -15.76 7.20 -19.52
C ASP A 351 -15.60 8.71 -19.24
N LYS A 352 -14.75 9.36 -20.04
CA LYS A 352 -14.51 10.81 -19.95
C LYS A 352 -15.78 11.65 -20.16
N ASP A 353 -16.78 11.11 -20.84
CA ASP A 353 -18.03 11.79 -21.19
C ASP A 353 -19.14 11.50 -20.17
N GLY A 354 -18.92 10.61 -19.21
CA GLY A 354 -19.86 10.28 -18.15
C GLY A 354 -20.83 9.15 -18.50
N ASN A 355 -20.46 8.27 -19.42
CA ASN A 355 -21.23 7.08 -19.77
C ASN A 355 -20.72 5.86 -19.02
N ASP A 356 -21.62 4.92 -18.70
CA ASP A 356 -21.21 3.63 -18.14
C ASP A 356 -20.39 2.82 -19.14
N VAL A 357 -19.31 2.22 -18.68
CA VAL A 357 -18.37 1.46 -19.50
C VAL A 357 -18.23 0.01 -19.08
N THR A 358 -19.17 -0.49 -18.29
CA THR A 358 -19.23 -1.90 -17.92
C THR A 358 -19.30 -2.77 -19.17
N ASN A 359 -18.44 -3.79 -19.24
CA ASN A 359 -18.36 -4.69 -20.38
C ASN A 359 -18.13 -6.15 -19.93
N ASP A 360 -18.00 -7.07 -20.87
CA ASP A 360 -17.79 -8.51 -20.59
C ASP A 360 -16.53 -8.74 -19.75
N LEU A 361 -15.43 -8.01 -20.02
CA LEU A 361 -14.21 -8.15 -19.26
C LEU A 361 -14.36 -7.68 -17.80
N SER A 362 -15.25 -6.71 -17.54
CA SER A 362 -15.54 -6.29 -16.15
C SER A 362 -16.05 -7.49 -15.32
N VAL A 363 -16.92 -8.31 -15.90
CA VAL A 363 -17.42 -9.54 -15.27
C VAL A 363 -16.36 -10.63 -15.24
N MET A 364 -15.62 -10.81 -16.34
CA MET A 364 -14.59 -11.84 -16.43
C MET A 364 -13.43 -11.61 -15.47
N CYS A 365 -13.09 -10.37 -15.12
CA CYS A 365 -12.14 -10.04 -14.06
C CYS A 365 -12.66 -10.49 -12.67
N ILE A 366 -13.96 -10.33 -12.41
CA ILE A 366 -14.58 -10.83 -11.18
C ILE A 366 -14.50 -12.36 -11.15
N LEU A 367 -14.82 -13.04 -12.25
CA LEU A 367 -14.73 -14.50 -12.38
C LEU A 367 -13.28 -14.99 -12.18
N ALA A 368 -12.28 -14.29 -12.73
CA ALA A 368 -10.87 -14.64 -12.54
C ALA A 368 -10.48 -14.63 -11.05
N SER A 369 -10.95 -13.65 -10.27
CA SER A 369 -10.74 -13.62 -8.83
C SER A 369 -11.43 -14.78 -8.11
N MET A 370 -12.62 -15.20 -8.56
CA MET A 370 -13.29 -16.40 -8.04
C MET A 370 -12.53 -17.68 -8.37
N HIS A 371 -12.03 -17.81 -9.61
CA HIS A 371 -11.34 -19.00 -10.10
C HIS A 371 -9.99 -19.21 -9.42
N VAL A 372 -9.19 -18.16 -9.36
CA VAL A 372 -7.82 -18.21 -8.84
C VAL A 372 -7.83 -18.21 -7.31
N HIS A 373 -8.71 -17.44 -6.69
CA HIS A 373 -8.93 -17.34 -5.25
C HIS A 373 -7.65 -17.03 -4.48
N LEU A 374 -6.87 -16.07 -4.96
CA LEU A 374 -5.63 -15.58 -4.38
C LEU A 374 -5.70 -14.08 -4.10
N PRO A 375 -4.83 -13.53 -3.25
CA PRO A 375 -4.88 -12.13 -2.83
C PRO A 375 -4.75 -11.10 -3.96
N MET A 376 -3.99 -11.41 -5.02
CA MET A 376 -3.74 -10.48 -6.13
C MET A 376 -4.48 -10.90 -7.41
N PRO A 377 -4.88 -9.91 -8.22
CA PRO A 377 -4.83 -8.47 -7.99
C PRO A 377 -5.77 -8.03 -6.87
N SER A 378 -5.51 -6.88 -6.28
CA SER A 378 -6.49 -6.20 -5.41
C SER A 378 -7.64 -5.71 -6.29
N LEU A 379 -8.61 -6.59 -6.55
CA LEU A 379 -9.75 -6.25 -7.41
C LEU A 379 -10.63 -5.21 -6.75
N SER A 380 -10.99 -4.21 -7.53
CA SER A 380 -11.83 -3.09 -7.11
C SER A 380 -12.95 -2.86 -8.13
N ILE A 381 -14.03 -2.24 -7.68
CA ILE A 381 -15.16 -1.86 -8.54
C ILE A 381 -15.53 -0.39 -8.32
N ARG A 382 -15.69 0.34 -9.40
CA ARG A 382 -16.23 1.69 -9.38
C ARG A 382 -17.76 1.63 -9.37
N VAL A 383 -18.35 2.37 -8.46
CA VAL A 383 -19.80 2.45 -8.29
C VAL A 383 -20.25 3.90 -8.46
N TRP A 384 -21.30 4.10 -9.22
CA TRP A 384 -21.92 5.40 -9.47
C TRP A 384 -23.41 5.22 -9.73
N ASN A 385 -24.16 6.31 -9.84
CA ASN A 385 -25.62 6.25 -10.01
C ASN A 385 -26.10 5.50 -11.26
N GLY A 386 -25.24 5.41 -12.29
CA GLY A 386 -25.52 4.66 -13.52
C GLY A 386 -24.95 3.23 -13.54
N SER A 387 -24.34 2.76 -12.45
CA SER A 387 -23.79 1.41 -12.41
C SER A 387 -24.88 0.35 -12.62
N PRO A 388 -24.67 -0.63 -13.53
CA PRO A 388 -25.62 -1.71 -13.75
C PRO A 388 -25.79 -2.56 -12.48
N HIS A 389 -27.05 -2.77 -12.07
CA HIS A 389 -27.36 -3.54 -10.85
C HIS A 389 -26.78 -4.95 -10.87
N GLU A 390 -26.84 -5.62 -12.02
CA GLU A 390 -26.28 -6.98 -12.17
C GLU A 390 -24.74 -7.05 -12.03
N LEU A 391 -24.04 -5.96 -12.33
CA LEU A 391 -22.61 -5.88 -12.04
C LEU A 391 -22.37 -5.82 -10.51
N LEU A 392 -23.14 -5.03 -9.78
CA LEU A 392 -23.05 -4.94 -8.32
C LEU A 392 -23.38 -6.27 -7.64
N ILE A 393 -24.39 -6.98 -8.14
CA ILE A 393 -24.73 -8.33 -7.66
C ILE A 393 -23.58 -9.31 -7.93
N LYS A 394 -22.97 -9.25 -9.12
CA LYS A 394 -21.84 -10.11 -9.45
C LYS A 394 -20.62 -9.82 -8.57
N ALA A 395 -20.37 -8.56 -8.27
CA ALA A 395 -19.35 -8.15 -7.31
C ALA A 395 -19.66 -8.66 -5.89
N ALA A 396 -20.92 -8.59 -5.46
CA ALA A 396 -21.37 -9.12 -4.16
C ALA A 396 -21.25 -10.65 -4.07
N GLU A 397 -21.46 -11.37 -5.19
CA GLU A 397 -21.19 -12.81 -5.26
C GLU A 397 -19.72 -13.13 -4.98
N LEU A 398 -18.79 -12.34 -5.51
CA LEU A 398 -17.37 -12.48 -5.18
C LEU A 398 -17.10 -12.17 -3.70
N THR A 399 -17.67 -11.10 -3.17
CA THR A 399 -17.54 -10.75 -1.75
C THR A 399 -18.01 -11.88 -0.84
N ARG A 400 -19.13 -12.53 -1.20
CA ARG A 400 -19.70 -13.68 -0.47
C ARG A 400 -18.76 -14.89 -0.40
N THR A 401 -17.82 -15.02 -1.32
CA THR A 401 -16.84 -16.13 -1.28
C THR A 401 -15.87 -16.04 -0.10
N GLY A 402 -15.81 -14.89 0.59
CA GLY A 402 -14.93 -14.67 1.73
C GLY A 402 -13.53 -14.17 1.38
N ILE A 403 -13.18 -14.03 0.09
CA ILE A 403 -11.84 -13.62 -0.35
C ILE A 403 -11.49 -12.15 0.01
N GLY A 404 -12.46 -11.37 0.47
CA GLY A 404 -12.25 -9.97 0.79
C GLY A 404 -12.17 -9.04 -0.44
N LEU A 405 -12.66 -9.47 -1.57
CA LEU A 405 -12.72 -8.74 -2.84
C LEU A 405 -14.16 -8.71 -3.37
N PRO A 406 -14.51 -7.72 -4.20
CA PRO A 406 -13.76 -6.50 -4.51
C PRO A 406 -13.86 -5.46 -3.40
N ALA A 407 -13.02 -4.41 -3.46
CA ALA A 407 -13.28 -3.16 -2.76
C ALA A 407 -14.20 -2.28 -3.61
N TYR A 408 -15.05 -1.47 -2.96
CA TYR A 408 -16.07 -0.64 -3.62
C TYR A 408 -15.72 0.85 -3.49
N TYR A 409 -15.74 1.57 -4.61
CA TYR A 409 -15.34 2.99 -4.70
C TYR A 409 -16.43 3.84 -5.30
N ASN A 410 -16.68 5.00 -4.68
CA ASN A 410 -17.77 5.92 -5.02
C ASN A 410 -17.31 7.00 -5.99
N ASP A 411 -17.70 6.90 -7.25
CA ASP A 411 -17.44 7.92 -8.27
C ASP A 411 -17.98 9.32 -7.89
N GLU A 412 -19.13 9.37 -7.21
CA GLU A 412 -19.79 10.61 -6.80
C GLU A 412 -19.00 11.41 -5.75
N VAL A 413 -18.00 10.81 -5.13
CA VAL A 413 -17.10 11.45 -4.16
C VAL A 413 -15.69 11.58 -4.74
N ILE A 414 -15.19 10.55 -5.37
CA ILE A 414 -13.81 10.52 -5.87
C ILE A 414 -13.60 11.49 -7.02
N ILE A 415 -14.54 11.57 -7.97
CA ILE A 415 -14.43 12.52 -9.09
C ILE A 415 -14.35 13.96 -8.59
N PRO A 416 -15.26 14.44 -7.72
CA PRO A 416 -15.10 15.78 -7.14
C PRO A 416 -13.83 15.97 -6.32
N ALA A 417 -13.40 14.96 -5.57
CA ALA A 417 -12.14 15.05 -4.81
C ALA A 417 -10.92 15.25 -5.72
N LEU A 418 -10.88 14.58 -6.86
CA LEU A 418 -9.82 14.75 -7.85
C LEU A 418 -9.91 16.09 -8.58
N LEU A 419 -11.10 16.61 -8.84
CA LEU A 419 -11.29 17.98 -9.36
C LEU A 419 -10.71 19.01 -8.39
N ASN A 420 -10.95 18.87 -7.10
CA ASN A 420 -10.36 19.72 -6.06
C ASN A 420 -8.83 19.64 -6.02
N ARG A 421 -8.26 18.53 -6.47
CA ARG A 421 -6.81 18.32 -6.61
C ARG A 421 -6.24 18.94 -7.89
N GLY A 422 -7.08 19.41 -8.79
CA GLY A 422 -6.71 20.08 -10.03
C GLY A 422 -6.71 19.20 -11.29
N LEU A 423 -7.28 17.99 -11.23
CA LEU A 423 -7.50 17.20 -12.44
C LEU A 423 -8.59 17.84 -13.29
N THR A 424 -8.52 17.64 -14.60
CA THR A 424 -9.64 17.96 -15.50
C THR A 424 -10.81 17.00 -15.22
N LEU A 425 -12.04 17.40 -15.59
CA LEU A 425 -13.20 16.53 -15.43
C LEU A 425 -13.06 15.21 -16.20
N ALA A 426 -12.49 15.26 -17.40
CA ALA A 426 -12.24 14.08 -18.23
C ALA A 426 -11.26 13.12 -17.53
N ASP A 427 -10.15 13.65 -17.00
CA ASP A 427 -9.16 12.83 -16.29
C ASP A 427 -9.72 12.30 -14.97
N ALA A 428 -10.47 13.11 -14.23
CA ALA A 428 -11.10 12.70 -12.99
C ALA A 428 -12.14 11.59 -13.20
N ARG A 429 -12.96 11.65 -14.26
CA ARG A 429 -13.91 10.58 -14.62
C ARG A 429 -13.24 9.26 -15.00
N GLU A 430 -12.06 9.32 -15.53
CA GLU A 430 -11.29 8.14 -15.91
C GLU A 430 -10.29 7.69 -14.84
N TYR A 431 -10.50 8.07 -13.58
CA TYR A 431 -9.62 7.65 -12.50
C TYR A 431 -9.53 6.13 -12.36
N ASN A 432 -8.43 5.68 -11.84
CA ASN A 432 -8.24 4.34 -11.31
C ASN A 432 -7.73 4.41 -9.87
N ILE A 433 -7.72 3.29 -9.18
CA ILE A 433 -7.16 3.18 -7.85
C ILE A 433 -5.76 2.58 -7.95
N ILE A 434 -4.87 3.09 -7.14
CA ILE A 434 -3.52 2.60 -6.93
C ILE A 434 -3.43 1.96 -5.56
N GLY A 435 -2.73 0.85 -5.48
CA GLY A 435 -2.47 0.25 -4.17
C GLY A 435 -3.74 -0.11 -3.42
N CYS A 436 -3.99 0.62 -2.34
CA CYS A 436 -5.09 0.35 -1.42
C CYS A 436 -6.38 1.08 -1.79
N VAL A 437 -6.36 2.41 -1.69
CA VAL A 437 -7.56 3.28 -1.82
C VAL A 437 -7.29 4.58 -2.59
N GLU A 438 -6.11 4.75 -3.15
CA GLU A 438 -5.58 6.00 -3.66
C GLU A 438 -6.02 6.24 -5.12
N PRO A 439 -6.83 7.27 -5.39
CA PRO A 439 -7.28 7.54 -6.75
C PRO A 439 -6.28 8.40 -7.53
N GLN A 440 -6.07 8.05 -8.80
CA GLN A 440 -5.28 8.86 -9.74
C GLN A 440 -5.72 8.63 -11.19
N LYS A 441 -5.19 9.43 -12.12
CA LYS A 441 -5.33 9.22 -13.57
C LYS A 441 -4.14 8.41 -14.09
N ALA A 442 -4.42 7.23 -14.63
CA ALA A 442 -3.40 6.36 -15.26
C ALA A 442 -2.64 7.08 -16.38
N GLY A 443 -1.34 6.84 -16.46
CA GLY A 443 -0.47 7.38 -17.50
C GLY A 443 -0.26 8.89 -17.47
N LYS A 444 -0.75 9.59 -16.44
CA LYS A 444 -0.59 11.04 -16.27
C LYS A 444 -0.11 11.48 -14.91
N THR A 445 -0.07 10.56 -13.96
CA THR A 445 0.22 10.86 -12.55
C THR A 445 1.48 10.14 -12.11
N ASP A 446 2.37 10.88 -11.46
CA ASP A 446 3.35 10.34 -10.52
C ASP A 446 2.92 10.78 -9.11
N GLY A 447 2.27 9.85 -8.41
CA GLY A 447 1.73 10.10 -7.08
C GLY A 447 2.48 9.27 -6.05
N TRP A 448 3.15 9.93 -5.14
CA TRP A 448 3.77 9.28 -3.98
C TRP A 448 2.69 9.03 -2.94
N HIS A 449 1.77 8.11 -3.24
CA HIS A 449 0.54 7.90 -2.46
C HIS A 449 0.74 7.16 -1.15
N ASP A 450 1.90 6.54 -0.94
CA ASP A 450 2.31 5.84 0.28
C ASP A 450 3.54 6.52 0.90
N ALA A 451 3.48 7.85 1.00
CA ALA A 451 4.64 8.66 1.34
C ALA A 451 5.07 8.51 2.80
N ALA A 452 4.11 8.43 3.72
CA ALA A 452 4.38 8.25 5.15
C ALA A 452 3.16 7.67 5.88
N PHE A 453 3.40 7.00 7.00
CA PHE A 453 2.37 6.58 7.97
C PHE A 453 2.41 7.49 9.18
N PHE A 454 1.32 8.21 9.40
CA PHE A 454 1.18 9.17 10.49
C PHE A 454 0.20 8.67 11.55
N ASN A 455 0.72 8.34 12.72
CA ASN A 455 -0.08 7.93 13.85
C ASN A 455 -0.67 9.16 14.57
N MET A 456 -1.96 9.43 14.34
CA MET A 456 -2.64 10.60 14.90
C MET A 456 -2.74 10.61 16.42
N CYS A 457 -2.47 9.48 17.09
CA CYS A 457 -2.45 9.39 18.56
C CYS A 457 -1.17 10.00 19.16
N ARG A 458 -0.06 9.97 18.44
CA ARG A 458 1.24 10.43 18.95
C ARG A 458 1.27 11.94 19.29
N PRO A 459 0.75 12.85 18.44
CA PRO A 459 0.63 14.27 18.85
C PRO A 459 -0.15 14.48 20.13
N LEU A 460 -1.16 13.66 20.44
CA LEU A 460 -1.90 13.75 21.70
C LEU A 460 -1.04 13.36 22.92
N GLU A 461 -0.23 12.32 22.80
CA GLU A 461 0.75 11.96 23.84
C GLU A 461 1.74 13.10 24.10
N LEU A 462 2.21 13.79 23.04
CA LEU A 462 3.07 14.96 23.16
C LEU A 462 2.37 16.15 23.83
N VAL A 463 1.05 16.28 23.74
CA VAL A 463 0.29 17.28 24.54
C VAL A 463 0.40 16.94 26.02
N PHE A 464 0.12 15.70 26.43
CA PHE A 464 0.19 15.27 27.83
C PHE A 464 1.58 15.39 28.44
N SER A 465 2.62 15.21 27.64
CA SER A 465 4.03 15.26 28.05
C SER A 465 4.69 16.62 27.81
N ASN A 466 3.96 17.63 27.33
CA ASN A 466 4.51 18.93 26.95
C ASN A 466 5.66 18.83 25.94
N GLY A 467 5.46 18.00 24.90
CA GLY A 467 6.39 17.79 23.80
C GLY A 467 7.49 16.77 24.05
N MET A 468 7.54 16.17 25.23
CA MET A 468 8.57 15.19 25.59
C MET A 468 8.15 13.76 25.19
N ASP A 469 9.10 12.95 24.76
CA ASP A 469 8.95 11.50 24.60
C ASP A 469 10.25 10.81 25.00
N LYS A 470 10.17 9.76 25.84
CA LYS A 470 11.34 9.02 26.35
C LYS A 470 12.49 9.91 26.86
N GLY A 471 12.14 11.05 27.48
CA GLY A 471 13.10 12.00 28.03
C GLY A 471 13.72 12.99 27.04
N GLU A 472 13.30 12.99 25.79
CA GLU A 472 13.73 13.92 24.74
C GLU A 472 12.61 14.87 24.33
N LEU A 473 12.97 16.08 23.92
CA LEU A 473 12.04 17.02 23.31
C LEU A 473 11.84 16.65 21.84
N VAL A 474 10.68 16.07 21.52
CA VAL A 474 10.30 15.61 20.19
C VAL A 474 9.27 16.52 19.55
N GLY A 475 8.28 16.94 20.33
CA GLY A 475 7.27 17.91 19.91
C GLY A 475 7.61 19.33 20.31
N ILE A 476 6.62 20.21 20.31
CA ILE A 476 6.74 21.57 20.85
C ILE A 476 6.18 21.64 22.27
N GLN A 477 6.65 22.61 23.04
CA GLN A 477 6.14 22.84 24.37
C GLN A 477 4.80 23.61 24.31
N THR A 478 3.70 22.93 24.58
CA THR A 478 2.34 23.49 24.53
C THR A 478 1.78 23.86 25.92
N GLY A 479 2.56 23.62 26.96
CA GLY A 479 2.18 23.90 28.35
C GLY A 479 1.73 22.65 29.13
N ASP A 480 1.52 22.83 30.42
CA ASP A 480 1.05 21.78 31.31
C ASP A 480 -0.48 21.64 31.22
N VAL A 481 -0.93 20.46 30.79
CA VAL A 481 -2.36 20.16 30.57
C VAL A 481 -3.20 20.33 31.83
N THR A 482 -2.61 20.17 33.01
CA THR A 482 -3.32 20.31 34.30
C THR A 482 -3.69 21.77 34.62
N LYS A 483 -3.08 22.71 33.90
CA LYS A 483 -3.34 24.15 34.01
C LYS A 483 -4.28 24.68 32.93
N MET A 484 -4.64 23.88 31.97
CA MET A 484 -5.60 24.25 30.93
C MET A 484 -7.02 24.23 31.48
N THR A 485 -7.70 25.37 31.48
CA THR A 485 -8.99 25.58 32.12
C THR A 485 -10.19 25.33 31.23
N THR A 486 -9.96 25.29 29.90
CA THR A 486 -11.00 25.06 28.90
C THR A 486 -10.60 23.95 27.93
N PHE A 487 -11.60 23.30 27.33
CA PHE A 487 -11.36 22.31 26.28
C PHE A 487 -10.67 22.93 25.06
N GLU A 488 -10.99 24.16 24.73
CA GLU A 488 -10.42 24.91 23.62
C GLU A 488 -8.90 25.08 23.77
N GLU A 489 -8.41 25.38 24.97
CA GLU A 489 -6.95 25.45 25.26
C GLU A 489 -6.27 24.10 25.02
N PHE A 490 -6.87 23.03 25.50
CA PHE A 490 -6.36 21.67 25.31
C PHE A 490 -6.39 21.26 23.83
N TYR A 491 -7.50 21.52 23.14
CA TYR A 491 -7.66 21.19 21.71
C TYR A 491 -6.72 22.02 20.83
N ASP A 492 -6.45 23.27 21.18
CA ASP A 492 -5.47 24.09 20.47
C ASP A 492 -4.03 23.58 20.67
N ALA A 493 -3.71 23.07 21.85
CA ALA A 493 -2.43 22.41 22.09
C ALA A 493 -2.26 21.18 21.19
N TYR A 494 -3.31 20.35 21.05
CA TYR A 494 -3.31 19.22 20.14
C TYR A 494 -3.12 19.64 18.68
N LYS A 495 -3.85 20.64 18.20
CA LYS A 495 -3.70 21.16 16.83
C LYS A 495 -2.28 21.65 16.55
N LYS A 496 -1.66 22.34 17.49
CA LYS A 496 -0.27 22.81 17.37
C LYS A 496 0.74 21.67 17.30
N GLN A 497 0.60 20.65 18.14
CA GLN A 497 1.44 19.44 18.05
C GLN A 497 1.26 18.75 16.70
N MET A 498 0.02 18.60 16.23
CA MET A 498 -0.31 18.00 14.94
C MET A 498 0.36 18.76 13.79
N GLU A 499 0.20 20.08 13.72
CA GLU A 499 0.81 20.90 12.67
C GLU A 499 2.33 20.81 12.66
N TYR A 500 2.94 20.79 13.84
CA TYR A 500 4.39 20.64 13.96
C TYR A 500 4.86 19.27 13.46
N CYS A 501 4.21 18.18 13.91
CA CYS A 501 4.55 16.83 13.46
C CYS A 501 4.37 16.65 11.95
N ILE A 502 3.32 17.24 11.37
CA ILE A 502 3.11 17.26 9.90
C ILE A 502 4.28 17.97 9.21
N SER A 503 4.78 19.09 9.75
CA SER A 503 5.90 19.80 9.12
C SER A 503 7.18 18.95 9.09
N LEU A 504 7.41 18.12 10.11
CA LEU A 504 8.55 17.20 10.16
C LEU A 504 8.40 16.05 9.16
N LEU A 505 7.19 15.51 9.04
CA LEU A 505 6.87 14.51 8.03
C LEU A 505 7.13 15.05 6.62
N VAL A 506 6.67 16.26 6.30
CA VAL A 506 6.88 16.89 5.00
C VAL A 506 8.38 17.09 4.73
N ASN A 507 9.18 17.47 5.73
CA ASN A 507 10.63 17.56 5.58
C ASN A 507 11.26 16.21 5.20
N ALA A 508 10.85 15.12 5.88
CA ALA A 508 11.34 13.78 5.59
C ALA A 508 10.97 13.32 4.18
N ASP A 509 9.70 13.47 3.80
CA ASP A 509 9.21 13.10 2.47
C ASP A 509 9.90 13.89 1.35
N ASN A 510 10.07 15.20 1.53
CA ASN A 510 10.77 16.04 0.54
C ASN A 510 12.25 15.66 0.42
N ALA A 511 12.91 15.28 1.52
CA ALA A 511 14.29 14.79 1.49
C ALA A 511 14.41 13.48 0.70
N ILE A 512 13.46 12.58 0.86
CA ILE A 512 13.39 11.32 0.11
C ILE A 512 13.14 11.59 -1.37
N ASP A 513 12.21 12.47 -1.69
CA ASP A 513 11.84 12.85 -3.05
C ASP A 513 13.07 13.40 -3.83
N VAL A 514 13.80 14.35 -3.24
CA VAL A 514 15.06 14.87 -3.83
C VAL A 514 16.09 13.76 -4.01
N ALA A 515 16.27 12.90 -3.03
CA ALA A 515 17.24 11.80 -3.11
C ALA A 515 16.91 10.80 -4.23
N HIS A 516 15.62 10.52 -4.46
CA HIS A 516 15.19 9.69 -5.58
C HIS A 516 15.50 10.33 -6.94
N ALA A 517 15.21 11.60 -7.12
CA ALA A 517 15.51 12.31 -8.35
C ALA A 517 17.02 12.32 -8.66
N GLU A 518 17.87 12.43 -7.64
CA GLU A 518 19.32 12.45 -7.81
C GLU A 518 19.96 11.08 -8.01
N ARG A 519 19.49 10.05 -7.32
CA ARG A 519 20.14 8.74 -7.25
C ARG A 519 19.48 7.65 -8.08
N VAL A 520 18.15 7.68 -8.20
CA VAL A 520 17.38 6.54 -8.72
C VAL A 520 16.23 6.95 -9.66
N PRO A 521 16.47 7.84 -10.65
CA PRO A 521 15.43 8.15 -11.64
C PRO A 521 15.07 6.90 -12.45
N LEU A 522 13.81 6.85 -12.94
CA LEU A 522 13.21 5.68 -13.59
C LEU A 522 12.86 5.97 -15.06
N PRO A 523 13.80 5.82 -16.00
CA PRO A 523 13.56 6.16 -17.40
C PRO A 523 12.57 5.24 -18.10
N PHE A 524 12.47 3.96 -17.72
CA PHE A 524 11.51 3.03 -18.31
C PHE A 524 10.07 3.34 -17.88
N GLU A 525 9.84 3.53 -16.58
CA GLU A 525 8.52 3.97 -16.09
C GLU A 525 8.12 5.30 -16.72
N SER A 526 9.05 6.26 -16.76
CA SER A 526 8.81 7.61 -17.29
C SER A 526 8.37 7.63 -18.76
N CYS A 527 8.80 6.68 -19.58
CA CYS A 527 8.41 6.65 -20.99
C CYS A 527 6.91 6.34 -21.22
N MET A 528 6.24 5.82 -20.20
CA MET A 528 4.83 5.46 -20.23
C MET A 528 3.95 6.40 -19.39
N VAL A 529 4.47 7.56 -19.03
CA VAL A 529 3.73 8.61 -18.34
C VAL A 529 3.77 9.88 -19.18
N ASP A 530 2.59 10.44 -19.46
CA ASP A 530 2.42 11.62 -20.32
C ASP A 530 3.23 12.79 -19.82
N ASP A 531 3.77 13.58 -20.76
CA ASP A 531 4.64 14.73 -20.67
C ASP A 531 6.12 14.42 -20.32
N CYS A 532 6.47 13.27 -19.78
CA CYS A 532 7.87 12.95 -19.48
C CYS A 532 8.78 13.03 -20.73
N ILE A 533 8.39 12.40 -21.83
CA ILE A 533 9.17 12.43 -23.09
C ILE A 533 9.23 13.85 -23.65
N SER A 534 8.11 14.56 -23.76
CA SER A 534 8.05 15.91 -24.32
C SER A 534 8.84 16.93 -23.51
N ARG A 535 8.79 16.81 -22.18
CA ARG A 535 9.52 17.68 -21.23
C ARG A 535 10.98 17.27 -21.05
N GLY A 536 11.32 16.00 -21.34
CA GLY A 536 12.66 15.45 -21.13
C GLY A 536 13.02 15.31 -19.65
N LEU A 537 12.04 14.95 -18.82
CA LEU A 537 12.17 14.79 -17.37
C LEU A 537 11.63 13.42 -16.94
N SER A 538 12.31 12.77 -16.02
CA SER A 538 11.79 11.58 -15.37
C SER A 538 10.58 11.91 -14.47
N VAL A 539 9.80 10.89 -14.11
CA VAL A 539 8.72 11.07 -13.13
C VAL A 539 9.23 11.62 -11.80
N GLN A 540 10.43 11.20 -11.35
CA GLN A 540 11.05 11.70 -10.11
C GLN A 540 11.49 13.18 -10.19
N GLU A 541 11.63 13.73 -11.39
CA GLU A 541 11.92 15.16 -11.62
C GLU A 541 10.65 15.98 -11.88
N GLY A 542 9.46 15.39 -11.68
CA GLY A 542 8.19 16.05 -11.95
C GLY A 542 7.82 16.07 -13.43
N GLY A 543 8.26 15.10 -14.22
CA GLY A 543 7.95 14.98 -15.64
C GLY A 543 6.46 14.70 -15.93
N ALA A 544 5.72 14.10 -15.01
CA ALA A 544 4.31 13.82 -15.16
C ALA A 544 3.43 15.08 -15.18
N ILE A 545 2.20 14.94 -15.66
CA ILE A 545 1.21 16.03 -15.64
C ILE A 545 0.79 16.33 -14.19
N TYR A 546 0.52 15.28 -13.40
CA TYR A 546 0.11 15.40 -12.00
C TYR A 546 1.18 14.76 -11.09
N ASN A 547 1.67 15.53 -10.10
CA ASN A 547 2.77 15.12 -9.22
C ASN A 547 2.38 15.31 -7.75
N PHE A 548 1.64 14.37 -7.18
CA PHE A 548 1.16 14.46 -5.80
C PHE A 548 2.08 13.76 -4.80
N THR A 549 1.92 14.08 -3.51
CA THR A 549 2.47 13.31 -2.39
C THR A 549 1.37 13.07 -1.38
N GLY A 550 1.15 11.82 -1.01
CA GLY A 550 0.01 11.38 -0.21
C GLY A 550 0.42 10.62 1.04
N PRO A 551 0.72 11.30 2.16
CA PRO A 551 0.92 10.62 3.44
C PRO A 551 -0.42 10.16 4.04
N GLN A 552 -0.35 9.10 4.84
CA GLN A 552 -1.49 8.36 5.37
C GLN A 552 -1.61 8.58 6.87
N GLY A 553 -2.75 9.12 7.30
CA GLY A 553 -3.11 9.25 8.71
C GLY A 553 -4.04 8.11 9.16
N PHE A 554 -3.90 7.67 10.40
CA PHE A 554 -4.77 6.66 11.00
C PHE A 554 -4.94 6.89 12.50
N GLY A 555 -5.90 6.18 13.11
CA GLY A 555 -6.26 6.38 14.52
C GLY A 555 -7.31 7.48 14.74
N ILE A 556 -8.07 7.85 13.71
CA ILE A 556 -9.12 8.89 13.80
C ILE A 556 -10.14 8.56 14.86
N ALA A 557 -10.68 7.33 14.88
CA ALA A 557 -11.67 6.93 15.86
C ALA A 557 -11.14 7.06 17.29
N ASN A 558 -9.89 6.62 17.53
CA ASN A 558 -9.26 6.81 18.85
C ASN A 558 -9.13 8.28 19.20
N MET A 559 -8.75 9.15 18.28
CA MET A 559 -8.60 10.57 18.54
C MET A 559 -9.93 11.27 18.76
N ALA A 560 -10.93 10.98 17.93
CA ALA A 560 -12.26 11.50 18.10
C ALA A 560 -12.84 11.12 19.48
N ASP A 561 -12.82 9.84 19.82
CA ASP A 561 -13.33 9.32 21.09
C ASP A 561 -12.51 9.81 22.27
N SER A 562 -11.18 9.94 22.15
CA SER A 562 -10.29 10.48 23.19
C SER A 562 -10.58 11.94 23.52
N LEU A 563 -10.58 12.78 22.50
CA LEU A 563 -10.82 14.22 22.66
C LEU A 563 -12.25 14.48 23.12
N TYR A 564 -13.22 13.69 22.63
CA TYR A 564 -14.60 13.76 23.06
C TYR A 564 -14.76 13.35 24.54
N ALA A 565 -14.09 12.27 24.98
CA ALA A 565 -14.11 11.84 26.38
C ALA A 565 -13.51 12.91 27.31
N ILE A 566 -12.38 13.52 26.92
CA ILE A 566 -11.77 14.61 27.67
C ILE A 566 -12.74 15.80 27.77
N ARG A 567 -13.33 16.22 26.65
CA ARG A 567 -14.33 17.31 26.63
C ARG A 567 -15.47 17.04 27.60
N LYS A 568 -16.03 15.84 27.55
CA LYS A 568 -17.18 15.46 28.40
C LYS A 568 -16.79 15.31 29.88
N LEU A 569 -15.82 14.46 30.17
CA LEU A 569 -15.54 14.04 31.56
C LEU A 569 -14.76 15.09 32.35
N VAL A 570 -13.84 15.83 31.70
CA VAL A 570 -13.00 16.82 32.39
C VAL A 570 -13.63 18.20 32.35
N TYR A 571 -14.03 18.71 31.20
CA TYR A 571 -14.43 20.11 31.05
C TYR A 571 -15.94 20.36 31.24
N GLU A 572 -16.80 19.49 30.69
CA GLU A 572 -18.25 19.66 30.76
C GLU A 572 -18.82 19.08 32.07
N ASP A 573 -18.67 17.79 32.28
CA ASP A 573 -19.27 17.08 33.44
C ASP A 573 -18.43 17.21 34.71
N LYS A 574 -17.15 17.51 34.60
CA LYS A 574 -16.18 17.69 35.72
C LYS A 574 -16.14 16.48 36.67
N LYS A 575 -16.26 15.27 36.09
CA LYS A 575 -16.24 13.99 36.83
C LYS A 575 -14.81 13.49 37.09
N VAL A 576 -13.86 13.91 36.27
CA VAL A 576 -12.44 13.50 36.29
C VAL A 576 -11.59 14.75 36.16
N SER A 577 -10.59 14.94 37.02
CA SER A 577 -9.63 16.03 36.85
C SER A 577 -8.59 15.64 35.78
N MET A 578 -7.94 16.63 35.20
CA MET A 578 -6.89 16.36 34.19
C MET A 578 -5.69 15.64 34.84
N GLU A 579 -5.40 15.90 36.11
CA GLU A 579 -4.38 15.18 36.90
C GLU A 579 -4.70 13.69 37.00
N GLU A 580 -5.95 13.36 37.44
CA GLU A 580 -6.41 11.98 37.53
C GLU A 580 -6.37 11.26 36.17
N TYR A 581 -6.78 11.97 35.11
CA TYR A 581 -6.78 11.41 33.74
C TYR A 581 -5.35 11.09 33.29
N LYS A 582 -4.44 12.04 33.44
CA LYS A 582 -3.01 11.88 33.12
C LYS A 582 -2.37 10.72 33.90
N GLU A 583 -2.71 10.61 35.17
CA GLU A 583 -2.21 9.53 36.02
C GLU A 583 -2.76 8.15 35.57
N ALA A 584 -4.07 8.07 35.29
CA ALA A 584 -4.68 6.85 34.79
C ALA A 584 -4.06 6.37 33.46
N LEU A 585 -3.76 7.30 32.54
CA LEU A 585 -3.07 6.97 31.28
C LEU A 585 -1.66 6.45 31.55
N ALA A 586 -0.90 7.08 32.42
CA ALA A 586 0.46 6.68 32.76
C ALA A 586 0.52 5.27 33.39
N TRP A 587 -0.52 4.87 34.11
CA TRP A 587 -0.66 3.53 34.67
C TRP A 587 -1.38 2.53 33.76
N ASN A 588 -1.71 2.89 32.52
CA ASN A 588 -2.47 2.03 31.63
C ASN A 588 -3.81 1.57 32.25
N TYR A 589 -4.47 2.51 32.94
CA TYR A 589 -5.70 2.29 33.69
C TYR A 589 -5.58 1.15 34.73
N ASP A 590 -6.44 0.15 34.66
CA ASP A 590 -6.51 -1.00 35.57
C ASP A 590 -5.51 -2.13 35.22
N LYS A 591 -4.81 -2.03 34.09
CA LYS A 591 -3.84 -3.06 33.68
C LYS A 591 -2.48 -2.91 34.35
N GLY A 592 -2.15 -1.69 34.77
CA GLY A 592 -0.80 -1.40 35.23
C GLY A 592 0.23 -1.38 34.12
N LEU A 593 1.51 -1.26 34.46
CA LEU A 593 2.60 -1.24 33.48
C LEU A 593 2.76 -2.60 32.83
N ASP A 594 2.71 -2.64 31.51
CA ASP A 594 3.07 -3.82 30.75
C ASP A 594 4.59 -3.90 30.50
N GLU A 595 5.04 -4.97 29.86
CA GLU A 595 6.47 -5.24 29.61
C GLU A 595 7.14 -4.11 28.81
N GLN A 596 6.46 -3.54 27.81
CA GLN A 596 7.01 -2.46 27.00
C GLN A 596 7.08 -1.14 27.82
N SER A 597 6.05 -0.81 28.56
CA SER A 597 6.06 0.35 29.47
C SER A 597 7.18 0.26 30.50
N VAL A 598 7.39 -0.92 31.09
CA VAL A 598 8.51 -1.17 32.03
C VAL A 598 9.85 -0.93 31.35
N LYS A 599 10.02 -1.39 30.14
CA LYS A 599 11.25 -1.20 29.34
C LYS A 599 11.47 0.29 29.05
N ASP A 600 10.49 0.99 28.51
CA ASP A 600 10.58 2.40 28.17
C ASP A 600 10.90 3.29 29.38
N ILE A 601 10.25 3.06 30.53
CA ILE A 601 10.53 3.78 31.77
C ILE A 601 11.96 3.47 32.24
N SER A 602 12.39 2.22 32.17
CA SER A 602 13.74 1.82 32.58
C SER A 602 14.80 2.50 31.71
N GLU A 603 14.62 2.50 30.41
CA GLU A 603 15.52 3.19 29.46
C GLU A 603 15.60 4.70 29.73
N MET A 604 14.45 5.34 29.98
CA MET A 604 14.40 6.76 30.33
C MET A 604 15.18 7.06 31.62
N ILE A 605 15.03 6.24 32.66
CA ILE A 605 15.78 6.41 33.94
C ILE A 605 17.27 6.24 33.68
N LEU A 606 17.68 5.20 32.96
CA LEU A 606 19.09 4.93 32.66
C LEU A 606 19.73 6.06 31.86
N LYS A 607 19.00 6.59 30.89
CA LYS A 607 19.45 7.75 30.10
C LYS A 607 19.62 8.98 31.00
N GLY A 608 18.64 9.31 31.85
CA GLY A 608 18.75 10.41 32.80
C GLY A 608 19.93 10.26 33.75
N MET A 609 20.26 9.02 34.16
CA MET A 609 21.46 8.76 34.98
C MET A 609 22.75 9.04 34.19
N GLN A 610 22.82 8.61 32.93
CA GLN A 610 23.97 8.86 32.04
C GLN A 610 24.16 10.36 31.78
N ASP A 611 23.08 11.06 31.45
CA ASP A 611 23.09 12.51 31.22
C ASP A 611 23.53 13.32 32.46
N SER A 612 23.27 12.75 33.65
CA SER A 612 23.74 13.30 34.94
C SER A 612 25.18 12.93 35.27
N GLY A 613 25.88 12.24 34.35
CA GLY A 613 27.30 11.85 34.56
C GLY A 613 27.48 10.59 35.44
N MET A 614 26.42 9.85 35.74
CA MET A 614 26.52 8.61 36.46
C MET A 614 26.98 7.47 35.54
N ASN A 615 27.87 6.62 36.07
CA ASN A 615 28.29 5.44 35.31
C ASN A 615 27.21 4.36 35.37
N VAL A 616 26.59 4.06 34.24
CA VAL A 616 25.56 3.02 34.12
C VAL A 616 26.22 1.69 33.78
N THR A 617 26.24 0.80 34.76
CA THR A 617 26.73 -0.58 34.61
C THR A 617 25.56 -1.53 34.30
N GLU A 618 25.88 -2.77 33.88
CA GLU A 618 24.88 -3.82 33.67
C GLU A 618 24.07 -4.12 34.95
N ASP A 619 24.73 -4.09 36.10
CA ASP A 619 24.06 -4.27 37.39
C ASP A 619 23.10 -3.10 37.72
N THR A 620 23.50 -1.87 37.36
CA THR A 620 22.62 -0.70 37.47
C THR A 620 21.39 -0.85 36.58
N ALA A 621 21.58 -1.28 35.31
CA ALA A 621 20.47 -1.49 34.40
C ALA A 621 19.51 -2.58 34.93
N LYS A 622 20.02 -3.71 35.40
CA LYS A 622 19.20 -4.76 36.03
C LYS A 622 18.46 -4.27 37.28
N ALA A 623 19.10 -3.46 38.11
CA ALA A 623 18.48 -2.90 39.30
C ALA A 623 17.34 -1.94 38.96
N VAL A 624 17.52 -1.06 37.96
CA VAL A 624 16.48 -0.15 37.50
C VAL A 624 15.31 -0.96 36.92
N LEU A 625 15.55 -1.90 36.01
CA LEU A 625 14.51 -2.75 35.44
C LEU A 625 13.72 -3.49 36.52
N THR A 626 14.42 -4.12 37.52
CA THR A 626 13.78 -4.84 38.61
C THR A 626 12.95 -3.91 39.49
N THR A 627 13.38 -2.67 39.65
CA THR A 627 12.67 -1.66 40.48
C THR A 627 11.39 -1.22 39.74
N VAL A 628 11.48 -0.89 38.44
CA VAL A 628 10.33 -0.48 37.64
C VAL A 628 9.30 -1.61 37.56
N MET A 629 9.71 -2.86 37.37
CA MET A 629 8.81 -4.02 37.36
C MET A 629 8.01 -4.20 38.65
N ARG A 630 8.49 -3.66 39.78
CA ARG A 630 7.81 -3.74 41.08
C ARG A 630 6.86 -2.58 41.34
N LEU A 631 6.87 -1.55 40.49
CA LEU A 631 5.95 -0.42 40.67
C LEU A 631 4.51 -0.90 40.44
N LYS A 632 3.66 -0.51 41.34
CA LYS A 632 2.20 -0.81 41.28
C LYS A 632 1.43 0.40 41.81
N PRO A 633 0.27 0.72 41.21
CA PRO A 633 -0.60 1.72 41.82
C PRO A 633 -1.11 1.23 43.18
N THR A 634 -1.45 2.16 44.05
CA THR A 634 -2.14 1.82 45.30
C THR A 634 -3.52 1.24 45.00
N GLU A 635 -4.12 0.52 45.96
CA GLU A 635 -5.48 -0.01 45.81
C GLU A 635 -6.53 1.08 45.52
N GLU A 636 -6.36 2.25 46.13
CA GLU A 636 -7.22 3.40 45.95
C GLU A 636 -7.07 3.96 44.51
N GLN A 637 -5.83 4.14 44.05
CA GLN A 637 -5.55 4.56 42.66
C GLN A 637 -6.13 3.56 41.66
N LEU A 638 -5.88 2.26 41.87
CA LEU A 638 -6.38 1.22 40.97
C LEU A 638 -7.92 1.25 40.84
N ARG A 639 -8.61 1.38 42.00
CA ARG A 639 -10.07 1.53 42.00
C ARG A 639 -10.51 2.77 41.22
N ARG A 640 -9.84 3.91 41.44
CA ARG A 640 -10.18 5.14 40.74
C ARG A 640 -9.92 5.05 39.23
N PHE A 641 -8.80 4.43 38.81
CA PHE A 641 -8.49 4.21 37.42
C PHE A 641 -9.52 3.29 36.74
N THR A 642 -9.99 2.26 37.44
CA THR A 642 -11.06 1.39 36.97
C THR A 642 -12.37 2.18 36.81
N GLU A 643 -12.71 3.06 37.75
CA GLU A 643 -13.89 3.94 37.64
C GLU A 643 -13.77 4.90 36.45
N ILE A 644 -12.60 5.49 36.22
CA ILE A 644 -12.35 6.39 35.09
C ILE A 644 -12.50 5.63 33.78
N HIS A 645 -11.89 4.46 33.67
CA HIS A 645 -12.00 3.63 32.48
C HIS A 645 -13.46 3.26 32.17
N HIS A 646 -14.23 2.93 33.21
CA HIS A 646 -15.66 2.64 33.06
C HIS A 646 -16.46 3.86 32.63
N MET A 647 -16.21 5.05 33.20
CA MET A 647 -16.84 6.30 32.77
C MET A 647 -16.53 6.62 31.29
N ILE A 648 -15.30 6.34 30.86
CA ILE A 648 -14.90 6.51 29.46
C ILE A 648 -15.70 5.57 28.53
N ASP A 649 -15.91 4.32 28.93
CA ASP A 649 -16.71 3.38 28.15
C ASP A 649 -18.17 3.81 27.99
N GLU A 650 -18.74 4.53 28.95
CA GLU A 650 -20.10 5.08 28.90
C GLU A 650 -20.23 6.32 28.01
N VAL A 651 -19.14 7.01 27.69
CA VAL A 651 -19.17 8.17 26.78
C VAL A 651 -19.51 7.70 25.36
N PRO A 652 -20.40 8.42 24.64
CA PRO A 652 -20.72 8.09 23.26
C PRO A 652 -19.47 7.92 22.39
N LYS A 653 -19.52 6.93 21.48
CA LYS A 653 -18.39 6.58 20.59
C LYS A 653 -18.77 6.79 19.14
N TYR A 654 -17.78 7.19 18.35
CA TYR A 654 -17.83 7.22 16.89
C TYR A 654 -18.19 5.83 16.31
N GLY A 655 -18.99 5.80 15.26
CA GLY A 655 -19.46 4.57 14.62
C GLY A 655 -20.89 4.13 14.99
N ASN A 656 -21.64 4.96 15.76
CA ASN A 656 -22.97 4.65 16.25
C ASN A 656 -24.07 5.61 15.78
N ALA A 657 -23.82 6.38 14.72
CA ALA A 657 -24.71 7.38 14.13
C ALA A 657 -25.17 8.43 15.17
N ILE A 658 -24.25 8.94 15.97
CA ILE A 658 -24.47 9.99 16.95
C ILE A 658 -23.85 11.29 16.44
N ASP A 659 -24.69 12.25 16.07
CA ASP A 659 -24.30 13.48 15.37
C ASP A 659 -23.17 14.24 16.07
N ASP A 660 -23.27 14.45 17.37
CA ASP A 660 -22.29 15.25 18.15
C ASP A 660 -20.89 14.60 18.11
N VAL A 661 -20.82 13.27 18.22
CA VAL A 661 -19.55 12.54 18.14
C VAL A 661 -19.02 12.46 16.69
N ASP A 662 -19.91 12.17 15.74
CA ASP A 662 -19.50 11.93 14.36
C ASP A 662 -19.02 13.21 13.68
N TYR A 663 -19.71 14.35 13.89
CA TYR A 663 -19.25 15.64 13.39
C TYR A 663 -17.99 16.13 14.11
N PHE A 664 -17.84 15.78 15.38
CA PHE A 664 -16.59 16.04 16.09
C PHE A 664 -15.43 15.20 15.53
N ALA A 665 -15.66 13.94 15.14
CA ALA A 665 -14.68 13.11 14.45
C ALA A 665 -14.24 13.73 13.11
N ARG A 666 -15.17 14.32 12.36
CA ARG A 666 -14.85 15.10 11.16
C ARG A 666 -13.91 16.27 11.49
N ASP A 667 -14.21 17.03 12.54
CA ASP A 667 -13.39 18.18 12.93
C ASP A 667 -11.99 17.74 13.43
N VAL A 668 -11.90 16.59 14.05
CA VAL A 668 -10.60 15.95 14.39
C VAL A 668 -9.85 15.55 13.12
N ALA A 669 -10.51 14.95 12.13
CA ALA A 669 -9.89 14.63 10.84
C ALA A 669 -9.33 15.89 10.14
N TYR A 670 -10.00 17.03 10.27
CA TYR A 670 -9.52 18.31 9.73
C TYR A 670 -8.18 18.77 10.35
N THR A 671 -7.85 18.36 11.57
CA THR A 671 -6.57 18.72 12.19
C THR A 671 -5.36 18.12 11.46
N TYR A 672 -5.56 17.04 10.72
CA TYR A 672 -4.57 16.40 9.85
C TYR A 672 -4.72 16.80 8.38
N THR A 673 -5.92 16.70 7.84
CA THR A 673 -6.16 16.85 6.40
C THR A 673 -5.95 18.28 5.88
N ARG A 674 -6.37 19.29 6.63
CA ARG A 674 -6.25 20.70 6.21
C ARG A 674 -4.83 21.24 6.28
N PRO A 675 -4.04 21.03 7.35
CA PRO A 675 -2.65 21.46 7.38
C PRO A 675 -1.82 20.82 6.26
N MET A 676 -2.07 19.55 5.92
CA MET A 676 -1.36 18.82 4.87
C MET A 676 -1.44 19.53 3.52
N GLN A 677 -2.59 20.09 3.17
CA GLN A 677 -2.83 20.76 1.89
C GLN A 677 -2.04 22.07 1.72
N LYS A 678 -1.41 22.59 2.79
CA LYS A 678 -0.59 23.80 2.73
C LYS A 678 0.78 23.55 2.08
N TYR A 679 1.19 22.29 1.96
CA TYR A 679 2.54 21.91 1.54
C TYR A 679 2.59 21.47 0.07
N HIS A 680 3.78 21.66 -0.51
CA HIS A 680 4.13 21.23 -1.86
C HIS A 680 5.39 20.38 -1.82
N ASN A 681 5.50 19.44 -2.75
CA ASN A 681 6.67 18.59 -2.91
C ASN A 681 7.69 19.18 -3.91
N PRO A 682 8.93 18.66 -3.98
CA PRO A 682 9.96 19.12 -4.90
C PRO A 682 9.60 18.98 -6.38
N ARG A 683 8.69 18.06 -6.73
CA ARG A 683 8.20 17.83 -8.10
C ARG A 683 7.13 18.84 -8.53
N GLY A 684 6.80 19.83 -7.66
CA GLY A 684 5.81 20.88 -7.92
C GLY A 684 4.37 20.49 -7.65
N GLY A 685 4.11 19.33 -7.09
CA GLY A 685 2.77 18.86 -6.71
C GLY A 685 2.40 19.23 -5.27
N GLN A 686 1.13 19.07 -4.95
CA GLN A 686 0.58 19.35 -3.63
C GLN A 686 0.57 18.08 -2.76
N TYR A 687 0.72 18.24 -1.45
CA TYR A 687 0.47 17.19 -0.47
C TYR A 687 -1.03 16.93 -0.35
N GLN A 688 -1.40 15.65 -0.28
CA GLN A 688 -2.79 15.19 -0.23
C GLN A 688 -2.95 14.17 0.89
N ALA A 689 -3.81 14.46 1.85
CA ALA A 689 -4.04 13.53 2.96
C ALA A 689 -4.78 12.27 2.51
N GLY A 690 -4.35 11.12 3.02
CA GLY A 690 -5.08 9.86 3.02
C GLY A 690 -5.44 9.45 4.45
N LEU A 691 -6.50 8.67 4.62
CA LEU A 691 -6.94 8.16 5.91
C LEU A 691 -7.09 6.64 5.86
N TYR A 692 -5.94 5.97 5.91
CA TYR A 692 -5.83 4.50 5.86
C TYR A 692 -4.44 4.05 6.36
N PRO A 693 -4.32 2.86 6.99
CA PRO A 693 -3.09 2.45 7.65
C PRO A 693 -2.30 1.37 6.90
N VAL A 694 -2.85 0.70 5.89
CA VAL A 694 -2.40 -0.65 5.51
C VAL A 694 -2.52 -1.56 6.74
N SER A 695 -1.47 -2.21 7.24
CA SER A 695 -1.48 -2.86 8.55
C SER A 695 -0.68 -2.11 9.63
N ALA A 696 -0.20 -0.91 9.31
CA ALA A 696 0.67 -0.12 10.20
C ALA A 696 0.00 0.31 11.54
N ASN A 697 -1.34 0.33 11.59
CA ASN A 697 -2.08 0.59 12.84
C ASN A 697 -1.79 -0.46 13.93
N VAL A 698 -1.33 -1.65 13.58
CA VAL A 698 -0.96 -2.69 14.53
C VAL A 698 0.43 -2.43 15.12
N PRO A 699 1.54 -2.42 14.35
CA PRO A 699 2.86 -2.19 14.93
C PRO A 699 3.03 -0.78 15.51
N LEU A 700 2.48 0.27 14.88
CA LEU A 700 2.58 1.62 15.41
C LEU A 700 1.62 1.86 16.59
N GLY A 701 0.49 1.16 16.66
CA GLY A 701 -0.32 1.07 17.86
C GLY A 701 0.45 0.43 19.03
N GLY A 702 1.29 -0.57 18.71
CA GLY A 702 2.23 -1.19 19.64
C GLY A 702 3.29 -0.23 20.22
N GLN A 703 3.53 0.89 19.55
CA GLN A 703 4.43 1.95 20.02
C GLN A 703 3.70 3.12 20.71
N THR A 704 2.40 2.98 20.93
CA THR A 704 1.54 4.03 21.48
C THR A 704 1.08 3.65 22.88
N GLY A 705 1.22 4.55 23.86
CA GLY A 705 0.74 4.41 25.23
C GLY A 705 -0.79 4.32 25.30
N ALA A 706 -1.35 4.25 26.50
CA ALA A 706 -2.80 4.29 26.69
C ALA A 706 -3.40 5.60 26.17
N THR A 707 -4.58 5.53 25.56
CA THR A 707 -5.26 6.70 24.99
C THR A 707 -6.53 7.03 25.76
N PRO A 708 -6.94 8.32 25.79
CA PRO A 708 -8.10 8.76 26.57
C PRO A 708 -9.46 8.17 26.19
N ASP A 709 -9.58 7.47 25.07
CA ASP A 709 -10.76 6.71 24.67
C ASP A 709 -10.93 5.36 25.40
N GLY A 710 -9.99 5.02 26.30
CA GLY A 710 -9.97 3.77 27.04
C GLY A 710 -9.15 2.66 26.37
N ARG A 711 -8.45 2.94 25.25
CA ARG A 711 -7.54 1.97 24.64
C ARG A 711 -6.33 1.75 25.55
N TYR A 712 -6.02 0.50 25.80
CA TYR A 712 -4.83 0.13 26.57
C TYR A 712 -3.54 0.36 25.77
N ALA A 713 -2.46 0.65 26.50
CA ALA A 713 -1.13 0.83 25.92
C ALA A 713 -0.73 -0.38 25.07
N HIS A 714 0.04 -0.12 24.02
CA HIS A 714 0.65 -1.13 23.14
C HIS A 714 -0.33 -2.08 22.45
N THR A 715 -1.58 -1.64 22.30
CA THR A 715 -2.60 -2.32 21.48
C THR A 715 -2.81 -1.60 20.14
N PRO A 716 -3.32 -2.27 19.09
CA PRO A 716 -3.60 -1.60 17.83
C PRO A 716 -4.50 -0.38 17.97
N VAL A 717 -4.24 0.66 17.18
CA VAL A 717 -5.18 1.78 16.99
C VAL A 717 -6.15 1.47 15.87
N ALA A 718 -7.23 2.25 15.75
CA ALA A 718 -8.26 2.05 14.73
C ALA A 718 -7.69 2.23 13.32
N ASP A 719 -8.13 1.40 12.40
CA ASP A 719 -7.74 1.42 11.00
C ASP A 719 -8.53 2.47 10.19
N GLY A 720 -7.82 3.24 9.38
CA GLY A 720 -8.44 4.18 8.44
C GLY A 720 -9.49 5.10 9.06
N VAL A 721 -10.68 5.07 8.50
CA VAL A 721 -11.85 5.81 9.00
C VAL A 721 -12.85 4.91 9.74
N SER A 722 -12.50 3.65 9.95
CA SER A 722 -13.35 2.70 10.67
C SER A 722 -13.50 3.09 12.14
N PRO A 723 -14.64 2.79 12.79
CA PRO A 723 -14.76 2.87 14.24
C PRO A 723 -13.73 1.99 14.95
N SER A 724 -13.40 2.33 16.19
CA SER A 724 -12.58 1.45 17.04
C SER A 724 -13.23 0.08 17.20
N ALA A 725 -12.42 -0.98 17.11
CA ALA A 725 -12.91 -2.36 17.12
C ALA A 725 -13.78 -2.64 18.34
N GLY A 726 -15.00 -3.14 18.11
CA GLY A 726 -15.99 -3.45 19.14
C GLY A 726 -16.77 -2.27 19.70
N LYS A 727 -16.56 -1.05 19.21
CA LYS A 727 -17.28 0.15 19.66
C LYS A 727 -18.48 0.53 18.77
N ASP A 728 -18.59 0.01 17.58
CA ASP A 728 -19.69 0.18 16.62
C ASP A 728 -20.84 -0.83 16.88
N VAL A 729 -21.57 -0.59 17.97
CA VAL A 729 -22.55 -1.55 18.50
C VAL A 729 -23.97 -1.42 17.95
N LYS A 730 -24.23 -0.42 17.11
CA LYS A 730 -25.57 -0.15 16.55
C LYS A 730 -25.77 -0.71 15.12
N GLY A 731 -24.88 -1.59 14.70
CA GLY A 731 -24.99 -2.28 13.41
C GLY A 731 -24.31 -1.57 12.22
N PRO A 732 -24.26 -2.23 11.05
CA PRO A 732 -23.45 -1.80 9.93
C PRO A 732 -23.92 -0.48 9.30
N THR A 733 -25.23 -0.24 9.29
CA THR A 733 -25.80 1.01 8.76
C THR A 733 -25.43 2.21 9.63
N ALA A 734 -25.43 2.05 10.95
CA ALA A 734 -25.03 3.13 11.87
C ALA A 734 -23.54 3.45 11.72
N ALA A 735 -22.70 2.42 11.62
CA ALA A 735 -21.27 2.59 11.37
C ALA A 735 -21.03 3.32 10.03
N ALA A 736 -21.69 2.89 8.96
CA ALA A 736 -21.62 3.54 7.65
C ALA A 736 -22.09 5.02 7.70
N THR A 737 -23.17 5.31 8.43
CA THR A 737 -23.66 6.68 8.62
C THR A 737 -22.63 7.56 9.35
N SER A 738 -22.01 7.06 10.41
CA SER A 738 -20.94 7.80 11.11
C SER A 738 -19.77 8.10 10.18
N VAL A 739 -19.29 7.10 9.44
CA VAL A 739 -18.17 7.25 8.52
C VAL A 739 -18.51 8.25 7.39
N SER A 740 -19.73 8.21 6.86
CA SER A 740 -20.16 9.13 5.79
C SER A 740 -20.18 10.61 6.21
N ARG A 741 -20.21 10.90 7.52
CA ARG A 741 -20.17 12.27 8.07
C ARG A 741 -18.79 12.91 8.05
N LEU A 742 -17.74 12.14 7.83
CA LEU A 742 -16.42 12.67 7.53
C LEU A 742 -16.44 13.39 6.17
N ASP A 743 -15.57 14.37 6.01
CA ASP A 743 -15.45 15.08 4.73
C ASP A 743 -14.51 14.31 3.79
N HIS A 744 -15.06 13.34 3.08
CA HIS A 744 -14.31 12.52 2.13
C HIS A 744 -13.81 13.32 0.91
N PHE A 745 -14.42 14.46 0.58
CA PHE A 745 -14.03 15.27 -0.59
C PHE A 745 -12.63 15.89 -0.45
N ILE A 746 -12.17 16.14 0.77
CA ILE A 746 -10.82 16.70 1.01
C ILE A 746 -9.77 15.63 1.27
N VAL A 747 -10.19 14.38 1.44
CA VAL A 747 -9.29 13.25 1.66
C VAL A 747 -8.98 12.59 0.32
N SER A 748 -8.37 13.36 -0.58
CA SER A 748 -8.22 12.97 -1.98
C SER A 748 -7.16 11.88 -2.22
N ASN A 749 -6.36 11.52 -1.20
CA ASN A 749 -5.49 10.34 -1.25
C ASN A 749 -6.20 9.05 -0.76
N GLY A 750 -7.51 9.11 -0.53
CA GLY A 750 -8.35 7.97 -0.23
C GLY A 750 -8.69 7.80 1.26
N THR A 751 -9.82 7.16 1.50
CA THR A 751 -10.26 6.73 2.83
C THR A 751 -10.51 5.24 2.82
N LEU A 752 -10.29 4.59 3.95
CA LEU A 752 -10.47 3.15 4.10
C LEU A 752 -11.48 2.85 5.20
N PHE A 753 -12.57 2.20 4.81
CA PHE A 753 -13.61 1.74 5.73
C PHE A 753 -13.76 0.22 5.65
N ASN A 754 -13.42 -0.47 6.73
CA ASN A 754 -13.56 -1.90 6.90
C ASN A 754 -14.89 -2.28 7.57
N GLN A 755 -15.53 -3.32 7.05
CA GLN A 755 -16.60 -4.01 7.76
C GLN A 755 -16.40 -5.54 7.71
N LYS A 756 -16.79 -6.24 8.76
CA LYS A 756 -16.77 -7.71 8.83
C LYS A 756 -18.20 -8.22 9.00
N PHE A 757 -18.61 -9.11 8.13
CA PHE A 757 -19.93 -9.74 8.15
C PHE A 757 -19.86 -11.22 8.43
N HIS A 758 -20.82 -11.70 9.21
CA HIS A 758 -21.06 -13.14 9.30
C HIS A 758 -21.51 -13.68 7.92
N PRO A 759 -21.01 -14.84 7.46
CA PRO A 759 -21.33 -15.35 6.11
C PRO A 759 -22.84 -15.49 5.84
N SER A 760 -23.66 -15.76 6.85
CA SER A 760 -25.12 -15.86 6.70
C SER A 760 -25.79 -14.56 6.25
N ALA A 761 -25.17 -13.41 6.48
CA ALA A 761 -25.72 -12.11 6.07
C ALA A 761 -25.82 -11.97 4.54
N LEU A 762 -24.92 -12.60 3.78
CA LEU A 762 -24.90 -12.57 2.31
C LEU A 762 -25.53 -13.83 1.69
N ALA A 763 -26.32 -14.60 2.46
CA ALA A 763 -26.93 -15.83 1.97
C ALA A 763 -28.06 -15.57 0.97
N GLY A 764 -28.07 -16.34 -0.13
CA GLY A 764 -29.10 -16.24 -1.16
C GLY A 764 -29.07 -14.91 -1.92
N ARG A 765 -30.07 -14.68 -2.77
CA ARG A 765 -30.20 -13.42 -3.53
C ARG A 765 -30.62 -12.28 -2.61
N GLU A 766 -31.48 -12.53 -1.62
CA GLU A 766 -31.92 -11.49 -0.67
C GLU A 766 -30.75 -10.91 0.14
N GLY A 767 -29.82 -11.74 0.61
CA GLY A 767 -28.63 -11.27 1.32
C GLY A 767 -27.74 -10.39 0.44
N LEU A 768 -27.58 -10.76 -0.83
CA LEU A 768 -26.83 -9.95 -1.80
C LEU A 768 -27.52 -8.61 -2.08
N GLU A 769 -28.84 -8.56 -2.20
CA GLU A 769 -29.59 -7.33 -2.41
C GLU A 769 -29.48 -6.37 -1.21
N LYS A 770 -29.58 -6.89 0.01
CA LYS A 770 -29.36 -6.09 1.24
C LYS A 770 -27.95 -5.53 1.30
N PHE A 771 -26.96 -6.35 0.94
CA PHE A 771 -25.56 -5.96 0.91
C PHE A 771 -25.30 -4.85 -0.11
N VAL A 772 -25.80 -5.00 -1.34
CA VAL A 772 -25.71 -3.94 -2.38
C VAL A 772 -26.41 -2.67 -1.92
N SER A 773 -27.59 -2.77 -1.28
CA SER A 773 -28.32 -1.62 -0.74
C SER A 773 -27.55 -0.88 0.35
N LEU A 774 -26.80 -1.59 1.20
CA LEU A 774 -25.93 -0.96 2.20
C LEU A 774 -24.84 -0.11 1.54
N ILE A 775 -24.18 -0.66 0.51
CA ILE A 775 -23.12 0.04 -0.24
C ILE A 775 -23.71 1.29 -0.91
N GLN A 776 -24.84 1.16 -1.61
CA GLN A 776 -25.50 2.28 -2.27
C GLN A 776 -25.92 3.35 -1.28
N THR A 777 -26.48 2.97 -0.13
CA THR A 777 -26.89 3.92 0.92
C THR A 777 -25.68 4.69 1.48
N PHE A 778 -24.58 4.02 1.74
CA PHE A 778 -23.35 4.68 2.19
C PHE A 778 -22.79 5.64 1.15
N PHE A 779 -22.84 5.27 -0.12
CA PHE A 779 -22.35 6.10 -1.22
C PHE A 779 -23.27 7.30 -1.49
N ASP A 780 -24.58 7.13 -1.35
CA ASP A 780 -25.54 8.24 -1.40
C ASP A 780 -25.30 9.27 -0.26
N GLN A 781 -24.87 8.79 0.90
CA GLN A 781 -24.45 9.61 2.04
C GLN A 781 -23.04 10.21 1.87
N LYS A 782 -22.38 10.03 0.70
CA LYS A 782 -21.07 10.58 0.37
C LYS A 782 -19.89 9.90 1.06
N GLY A 783 -20.02 8.64 1.41
CA GLY A 783 -18.85 7.80 1.74
C GLY A 783 -18.03 7.51 0.48
N MET A 784 -16.72 7.36 0.63
CA MET A 784 -15.80 7.21 -0.50
C MET A 784 -15.52 5.76 -0.87
N HIS A 785 -15.32 4.89 0.12
CA HIS A 785 -14.85 3.53 -0.07
C HIS A 785 -15.35 2.59 1.02
N MET A 786 -15.69 1.37 0.63
CA MET A 786 -15.97 0.25 1.56
C MET A 786 -15.25 -1.01 1.11
N GLN A 787 -14.81 -1.80 2.08
CA GLN A 787 -14.30 -3.14 1.87
C GLN A 787 -14.77 -4.09 2.99
N PHE A 788 -14.74 -5.38 2.72
CA PHE A 788 -15.42 -6.35 3.56
C PHE A 788 -14.60 -7.60 3.83
N ASN A 789 -14.71 -8.12 5.06
CA ASN A 789 -14.47 -9.51 5.40
C ASN A 789 -15.82 -10.22 5.54
N VAL A 790 -15.96 -11.38 4.92
CA VAL A 790 -17.13 -12.26 5.07
C VAL A 790 -16.65 -13.59 5.64
N VAL A 791 -16.41 -13.59 6.92
CA VAL A 791 -15.87 -14.71 7.68
C VAL A 791 -16.31 -14.59 9.13
N ASP A 792 -16.68 -15.71 9.74
CA ASP A 792 -17.05 -15.73 11.15
C ASP A 792 -15.82 -15.81 12.07
N ARG A 793 -16.00 -15.34 13.30
CA ARG A 793 -14.96 -15.31 14.32
C ARG A 793 -14.44 -16.70 14.68
N GLU A 794 -15.30 -17.70 14.68
CA GLU A 794 -14.93 -19.07 15.05
C GLU A 794 -13.98 -19.68 14.03
N THR A 795 -14.24 -19.46 12.74
CA THR A 795 -13.33 -19.85 11.64
C THR A 795 -11.96 -19.21 11.79
N LEU A 796 -11.88 -17.91 12.10
CA LEU A 796 -10.61 -17.21 12.29
C LEU A 796 -9.85 -17.76 13.52
N LEU A 797 -10.54 -18.00 14.62
CA LEU A 797 -9.93 -18.59 15.83
C LEU A 797 -9.45 -20.02 15.61
N ASP A 798 -10.20 -20.83 14.81
CA ASP A 798 -9.76 -22.17 14.46
C ASP A 798 -8.58 -22.16 13.49
N ALA A 799 -8.59 -21.25 12.50
CA ALA A 799 -7.48 -21.05 11.57
C ALA A 799 -6.18 -20.62 12.29
N GLN A 800 -6.31 -19.86 13.36
CA GLN A 800 -5.20 -19.43 14.17
C GLN A 800 -4.58 -20.57 15.00
N LYS A 801 -5.40 -21.59 15.36
CA LYS A 801 -4.96 -22.78 16.11
C LYS A 801 -4.46 -23.89 15.19
N HIS A 802 -5.04 -23.99 14.00
CA HIS A 802 -4.82 -25.08 13.04
C HIS A 802 -4.51 -24.53 11.64
N PRO A 803 -3.42 -23.74 11.47
CA PRO A 803 -3.13 -23.06 10.20
C PRO A 803 -3.00 -23.99 9.01
N GLU A 804 -2.58 -25.24 9.23
CA GLU A 804 -2.44 -26.26 8.19
C GLU A 804 -3.77 -26.63 7.52
N LYS A 805 -4.92 -26.44 8.18
CA LYS A 805 -6.25 -26.70 7.63
C LYS A 805 -6.78 -25.52 6.81
N TYR A 806 -6.20 -24.34 6.99
CA TYR A 806 -6.71 -23.07 6.45
C TYR A 806 -5.70 -22.37 5.54
N SER A 807 -4.83 -23.11 4.88
CA SER A 807 -3.80 -22.58 3.97
C SER A 807 -4.37 -21.74 2.82
N HIS A 808 -5.66 -21.85 2.54
CA HIS A 808 -6.35 -21.12 1.48
C HIS A 808 -7.25 -19.99 1.99
N LEU A 809 -7.32 -19.80 3.31
CA LEU A 809 -8.16 -18.76 3.89
C LEU A 809 -7.56 -17.38 3.59
N VAL A 810 -8.21 -16.64 2.69
CA VAL A 810 -7.87 -15.26 2.39
C VAL A 810 -8.75 -14.35 3.24
N VAL A 811 -8.17 -13.26 3.74
CA VAL A 811 -8.89 -12.23 4.50
C VAL A 811 -8.54 -10.84 3.97
N ARG A 812 -9.46 -9.90 4.13
CA ARG A 812 -9.21 -8.50 3.85
C ARG A 812 -8.51 -7.85 5.04
N VAL A 813 -7.35 -7.30 4.84
CA VAL A 813 -6.60 -6.58 5.88
C VAL A 813 -7.03 -5.12 5.90
N ALA A 814 -6.39 -4.28 5.13
CA ALA A 814 -6.75 -2.88 4.98
C ALA A 814 -6.23 -2.36 3.62
N GLY A 815 -7.11 -2.29 2.63
CA GLY A 815 -6.77 -1.95 1.24
C GLY A 815 -6.24 -3.11 0.41
N TYR A 816 -6.01 -4.27 1.02
CA TYR A 816 -5.51 -5.47 0.34
C TYR A 816 -6.01 -6.75 1.04
N SER A 817 -5.92 -7.86 0.36
CA SER A 817 -6.19 -9.18 0.90
C SER A 817 -4.88 -9.97 1.08
N ALA A 818 -4.88 -10.90 2.03
CA ALA A 818 -3.75 -11.78 2.31
C ALA A 818 -4.23 -13.14 2.78
N LEU A 819 -3.36 -14.15 2.70
CA LEU A 819 -3.60 -15.43 3.34
C LEU A 819 -3.53 -15.26 4.86
N PHE A 820 -4.60 -15.55 5.57
CA PHE A 820 -4.70 -15.33 7.02
C PHE A 820 -3.57 -16.00 7.81
N THR A 821 -3.20 -17.21 7.41
CA THR A 821 -2.18 -18.02 8.09
C THR A 821 -0.75 -17.50 7.90
N THR A 822 -0.52 -16.57 6.96
CA THR A 822 0.79 -15.93 6.73
C THR A 822 0.96 -14.63 7.50
N LEU A 823 -0.11 -14.12 8.12
CA LEU A 823 -0.09 -12.88 8.88
C LEU A 823 0.53 -13.09 10.27
N SER A 824 1.16 -12.06 10.81
CA SER A 824 1.62 -12.06 12.20
C SER A 824 0.47 -12.25 13.18
N ARG A 825 0.75 -12.81 14.35
CA ARG A 825 -0.26 -13.09 15.38
C ARG A 825 -1.03 -11.84 15.78
N SER A 826 -0.34 -10.71 15.94
CA SER A 826 -0.93 -9.44 16.32
C SER A 826 -1.94 -8.92 15.28
N LEU A 827 -1.63 -9.08 14.00
CA LEU A 827 -2.52 -8.69 12.91
C LEU A 827 -3.72 -9.66 12.79
N GLN A 828 -3.51 -10.97 12.98
CA GLN A 828 -4.61 -11.92 13.07
C GLN A 828 -5.58 -11.55 14.19
N ASP A 829 -5.06 -11.22 15.37
CA ASP A 829 -5.85 -10.80 16.54
C ASP A 829 -6.61 -9.49 16.28
N ASP A 830 -6.02 -8.55 15.54
CA ASP A 830 -6.71 -7.33 15.11
C ASP A 830 -7.93 -7.64 14.22
N ILE A 831 -7.76 -8.48 13.20
CA ILE A 831 -8.84 -8.89 12.31
C ILE A 831 -9.96 -9.65 13.07
N ILE A 832 -9.58 -10.52 14.01
CA ILE A 832 -10.54 -11.27 14.84
C ILE A 832 -11.37 -10.31 15.71
N ARG A 833 -10.76 -9.25 16.24
CA ARG A 833 -11.43 -8.28 17.13
C ARG A 833 -12.38 -7.32 16.43
N ARG A 834 -12.29 -7.15 15.11
CA ARG A 834 -13.22 -6.30 14.35
C ARG A 834 -14.65 -6.72 14.59
N THR A 835 -15.55 -5.75 14.74
CA THR A 835 -16.98 -6.03 14.99
C THR A 835 -17.59 -6.88 13.90
N GLU A 836 -18.22 -7.99 14.27
CA GLU A 836 -18.93 -8.86 13.34
C GLU A 836 -20.37 -8.39 13.17
N GLN A 837 -20.72 -8.02 11.95
CA GLN A 837 -21.99 -7.42 11.58
C GLN A 837 -22.94 -8.48 10.97
N GLY A 838 -24.24 -8.17 10.98
CA GLY A 838 -25.31 -8.93 10.33
C GLY A 838 -26.45 -8.00 9.90
N PHE A 839 -27.35 -8.49 9.02
CA PHE A 839 -28.54 -7.75 8.61
C PHE A 839 -29.74 -8.15 9.44
#